data_dd5d4d25d01eb84ac2f9329f816b4889
#
_entry.id   dd5d4d25d01eb84ac2f9329f816b4889
#
_cell.length_a   1.000
_cell.length_b   1.000
_cell.length_c   1.000
_cell.angle_alpha   90.00
_cell.angle_beta   90.00
_cell.angle_gamma   90.00
#
_symmetry.space_group_name_H-M   'P 1'
#
loop_
_entity.id
_entity.type
_entity.pdbx_description
1 polymer ?
#
loop_
_entity_poly.entity_id
_entity_poly.type
_entity_poly.pdbx_seq_one_letter_code
_entity_poly.pdbx_strand_id
1 'polypeptide(L)'
;ELVESTIRARMSDVSNTLTEEMRSDSHAQVDSSALERELTALGVRPGYVRRIVSWLQEARSMYASSAAMRQLQQAHPLLASILALPDKEAAVEYLVLYTPEQDLPPKLRPTAASESFVTSAASGGGSDALVDRWTVDKFTRCAGFPRENVERVIRDVRAAGLHASQSERDGAVLDMLLHALLGEQVQVHAPPAYDETVAQKRSDERMMLAACLGDEALRPVPERDAIDKSDFDVDLGTYGGDQVYLRVSMHPASSYMVQGKAWPSMYVTSPSLPTFLRLALTRHALRCLRGDREDMREALDMCEGGVLFLVCEELKDRLPTYVHDPPPLDEVMESLVLQAPRTVARVTRPMPSTAPRRALPSGGAAPRKARKLARDERLDASLSEAHTTWRASLKYTESVGCVRESLPAYAARSTILETLQKHRVVLIAGETGCGKTTQVPQFLLDDAIERGCGSLCSLVVTQPRRVSAMGVAARVAAERGESLDVSQVPDAAQVGYAIRGERRAGKQCRLLFTTTGVLLRRLATGTDPDLQSVSHVIVDEVHERSTDSDFLLLLLRDILARNPSLHIVLMSATIQAETFTSYFDGAPYLHIPGRTFPVQEHYLEDIVHLSSYRSPMSLSKEDERIDKLFDASRLSEADVPTVRALCASQRTDYDLLSQAVALAAQRAEKVDFTGSLTSRAAILVFCPGVGEIRQAMDAIDALRLDGAVLLPLHANLAAHEQRRVFQRVQKHERKIIVATNVAETSITIPEVCFVVDTGRVREAQYDAQAGVSRLLEQWASRAACKQRAGRAGRTMPGECFRLYTRYVEAHLQKPQSVPEIQRTPLEGVMLQVKAIQPHGDIKAFLQKAIDPPPLEALDAAHRHLVITGAVHRDGGYAATLTPLGRHLAQLPLEVRQAKLLVLSCLFGCVEPMLHIVSLLSCRSIVAGSAQRDADKA
;
A
#
# COMPACT_ATOMS: atom_id res chain seq x y z
N GLU A 1 17.23 25.05 26.28
CA GLU A 1 16.77 25.00 27.69
C GLU A 1 15.45 24.22 27.84
N LEU A 2 14.40 24.48 27.02
CA LEU A 2 13.12 23.78 27.14
C LEU A 2 13.26 22.28 26.77
N VAL A 3 14.05 21.94 25.77
CA VAL A 3 14.34 20.53 25.35
C VAL A 3 15.19 19.84 26.41
N GLU A 4 16.16 20.55 27.03
CA GLU A 4 16.97 20.02 28.12
C GLU A 4 16.18 19.78 29.39
N SER A 5 15.31 20.75 29.78
CA SER A 5 14.44 20.56 30.94
C SER A 5 13.49 19.38 30.74
N THR A 6 13.00 19.16 29.51
CA THR A 6 12.13 18.04 29.16
C THR A 6 12.90 16.71 29.18
N ILE A 7 14.15 16.69 28.69
CA ILE A 7 15.00 15.49 28.74
C ILE A 7 15.41 15.19 30.18
N ARG A 8 15.81 16.20 30.99
CA ARG A 8 16.12 16.00 32.41
C ARG A 8 14.92 15.60 33.25
N ALA A 9 13.73 16.17 33.01
CA ALA A 9 12.51 15.74 33.69
C ALA A 9 12.15 14.29 33.37
N ARG A 10 12.25 13.88 32.09
CA ARG A 10 12.00 12.50 31.68
C ARG A 10 13.09 11.53 32.15
N MET A 11 14.35 11.97 32.26
CA MET A 11 15.43 11.14 32.82
C MET A 11 15.28 10.99 34.35
N SER A 12 14.74 11.99 35.07
CA SER A 12 14.44 11.87 36.50
C SER A 12 13.27 10.93 36.80
N ASP A 13 12.27 10.89 35.92
CA ASP A 13 11.14 9.97 36.06
C ASP A 13 11.56 8.48 35.87
N VAL A 14 12.50 8.22 34.95
CA VAL A 14 13.05 6.87 34.75
C VAL A 14 14.00 6.46 35.88
N SER A 15 14.75 7.43 36.45
CA SER A 15 15.66 7.20 37.57
C SER A 15 14.93 6.80 38.87
N ASN A 16 13.72 7.32 39.08
CA ASN A 16 12.91 7.03 40.27
C ASN A 16 12.24 5.64 40.23
N THR A 17 12.24 4.97 39.08
CA THR A 17 11.66 3.62 38.89
C THR A 17 12.70 2.49 38.96
N LEU A 18 14.00 2.83 39.06
CA LEU A 18 15.08 1.84 39.16
C LEU A 18 15.45 1.58 40.64
N THR A 19 15.21 0.38 41.11
CA THR A 19 15.60 -0.09 42.47
C THR A 19 17.11 -0.23 42.62
N GLU A 20 17.61 -0.04 43.86
CA GLU A 20 19.06 0.00 44.21
C GLU A 20 19.86 -1.28 43.81
N GLU A 21 19.22 -2.38 43.50
CA GLU A 21 19.89 -3.63 43.06
C GLU A 21 20.53 -3.60 41.66
N MET A 22 20.20 -2.61 40.83
CA MET A 22 20.72 -2.53 39.47
C MET A 22 22.04 -1.73 39.32
N ARG A 23 22.63 -1.26 40.41
CA ARG A 23 23.84 -0.38 40.38
C ARG A 23 25.18 -1.13 40.41
N SER A 24 25.23 -2.45 40.36
CA SER A 24 26.45 -3.22 40.69
C SER A 24 27.25 -3.82 39.51
N ASP A 25 26.97 -3.53 38.25
CA ASP A 25 27.82 -3.99 37.17
C ASP A 25 28.54 -2.86 36.44
N SER A 26 29.87 -2.88 36.64
CA SER A 26 30.83 -1.83 36.31
C SER A 26 31.36 -1.86 34.87
N HIS A 27 31.74 -0.65 34.41
CA HIS A 27 32.75 -0.24 33.42
C HIS A 27 32.31 -0.04 31.97
N ALA A 28 31.80 1.17 31.72
CA ALA A 28 32.11 1.91 30.50
C ALA A 28 32.42 3.36 30.88
N GLN A 29 33.60 3.61 31.42
CA GLN A 29 34.09 4.98 31.67
C GLN A 29 34.41 5.65 30.33
N VAL A 30 33.74 6.76 30.03
CA VAL A 30 34.05 7.64 28.92
C VAL A 30 35.41 8.31 29.19
N ASP A 31 36.37 8.20 28.28
CA ASP A 31 37.63 8.96 28.36
C ASP A 31 37.36 10.44 28.00
N SER A 32 37.02 11.18 29.05
CA SER A 32 36.58 12.58 28.90
C SER A 32 37.67 13.43 28.27
N SER A 33 38.94 13.23 28.60
CA SER A 33 40.04 14.06 28.13
C SER A 33 40.41 13.77 26.67
N ALA A 34 40.20 12.54 26.19
CA ALA A 34 40.37 12.20 24.78
C ALA A 34 39.20 12.77 23.98
N LEU A 35 37.95 12.58 24.43
CA LEU A 35 36.75 13.06 23.78
C LEU A 35 36.70 14.58 23.68
N GLU A 36 37.08 15.31 24.74
CA GLU A 36 37.21 16.79 24.74
C GLU A 36 38.19 17.31 23.68
N ARG A 37 39.36 16.65 23.56
CA ARG A 37 40.33 16.99 22.52
C ARG A 37 39.79 16.74 21.11
N GLU A 38 39.13 15.66 20.91
CA GLU A 38 38.57 15.30 19.58
C GLU A 38 37.45 16.27 19.18
N LEU A 39 36.50 16.57 20.07
CA LEU A 39 35.42 17.53 19.80
C LEU A 39 35.97 18.96 19.58
N THR A 40 37.00 19.35 20.32
CA THR A 40 37.67 20.64 20.12
C THR A 40 38.38 20.69 18.76
N ALA A 41 39.00 19.58 18.32
CA ALA A 41 39.64 19.46 16.99
C ALA A 41 38.62 19.54 15.84
N LEU A 42 37.37 19.17 16.09
CA LEU A 42 36.26 19.34 15.15
C LEU A 42 35.73 20.79 15.09
N GLY A 43 36.19 21.64 15.99
CA GLY A 43 35.79 23.05 16.07
C GLY A 43 34.53 23.32 16.90
N VAL A 44 34.17 22.40 17.79
CA VAL A 44 33.03 22.56 18.70
C VAL A 44 33.37 23.61 19.77
N ARG A 45 32.48 24.54 20.06
CA ARG A 45 32.67 25.56 21.06
C ARG A 45 32.86 24.95 22.48
N PRO A 46 33.75 25.43 23.31
CA PRO A 46 34.08 24.82 24.62
C PRO A 46 32.88 24.61 25.56
N GLY A 47 31.87 25.45 25.45
CA GLY A 47 30.63 25.34 26.24
C GLY A 47 29.83 24.07 25.87
N TYR A 48 29.76 23.75 24.58
CA TYR A 48 29.08 22.54 24.09
C TYR A 48 29.92 21.28 24.36
N VAL A 49 31.24 21.36 24.25
CA VAL A 49 32.15 20.25 24.54
C VAL A 49 31.94 19.72 25.96
N ARG A 50 32.02 20.58 26.96
CA ARG A 50 31.81 20.21 28.37
C ARG A 50 30.42 19.61 28.61
N ARG A 51 29.40 20.18 27.98
CA ARG A 51 28.00 19.76 28.12
C ARG A 51 27.74 18.36 27.53
N ILE A 52 28.31 18.06 26.38
CA ILE A 52 28.19 16.77 25.71
C ILE A 52 28.94 15.68 26.46
N VAL A 53 30.16 15.98 26.91
CA VAL A 53 30.94 15.02 27.69
C VAL A 53 30.24 14.66 28.99
N SER A 54 29.73 15.67 29.73
CA SER A 54 28.93 15.44 30.95
C SER A 54 27.67 14.63 30.66
N TRP A 55 26.94 14.99 29.60
CA TRP A 55 25.74 14.25 29.18
C TRP A 55 26.05 12.77 28.83
N LEU A 56 27.09 12.54 28.07
CA LEU A 56 27.45 11.18 27.64
C LEU A 56 27.90 10.30 28.83
N GLN A 57 28.63 10.91 29.79
CA GLN A 57 29.01 10.25 31.03
C GLN A 57 27.80 9.88 31.88
N GLU A 58 26.91 10.84 32.13
CA GLU A 58 25.68 10.62 32.89
C GLU A 58 24.79 9.56 32.22
N ALA A 59 24.55 9.67 30.89
CA ALA A 59 23.72 8.76 30.16
C ALA A 59 24.28 7.31 30.15
N ARG A 60 25.59 7.15 29.90
CA ARG A 60 26.20 5.82 29.92
C ARG A 60 26.25 5.21 31.32
N SER A 61 26.48 6.04 32.35
CA SER A 61 26.41 5.57 33.71
C SER A 61 25.00 5.10 34.10
N MET A 62 23.99 5.85 33.68
CA MET A 62 22.58 5.53 33.97
C MET A 62 22.10 4.25 33.25
N TYR A 63 22.57 4.01 32.03
CA TYR A 63 22.16 2.88 31.19
C TYR A 63 23.25 1.81 31.02
N ALA A 64 24.16 1.70 31.99
CA ALA A 64 25.26 0.71 31.96
C ALA A 64 24.81 -0.74 32.00
N SER A 65 23.64 -1.05 32.57
CA SER A 65 23.12 -2.42 32.60
C SER A 65 22.37 -2.79 31.32
N SER A 66 22.46 -4.08 30.94
CA SER A 66 21.72 -4.61 29.76
C SER A 66 20.20 -4.53 29.92
N ALA A 67 19.68 -4.48 31.16
CA ALA A 67 18.26 -4.33 31.42
C ALA A 67 17.82 -2.88 31.22
N ALA A 68 18.57 -1.91 31.76
CA ALA A 68 18.30 -0.48 31.58
C ALA A 68 18.41 -0.05 30.10
N MET A 69 19.38 -0.57 29.36
CA MET A 69 19.50 -0.32 27.93
C MET A 69 18.32 -0.90 27.13
N ARG A 70 17.79 -2.07 27.48
CA ARG A 70 16.58 -2.61 26.86
C ARG A 70 15.33 -1.79 27.14
N GLN A 71 15.18 -1.25 28.35
CA GLN A 71 14.11 -0.33 28.69
C GLN A 71 14.23 1.00 27.90
N LEU A 72 15.44 1.54 27.78
CA LEU A 72 15.69 2.70 26.96
C LEU A 72 15.38 2.44 25.48
N GLN A 73 15.73 1.27 24.95
CA GLN A 73 15.45 0.88 23.58
C GLN A 73 13.94 0.75 23.29
N GLN A 74 13.13 0.39 24.29
CA GLN A 74 11.68 0.39 24.15
C GLN A 74 11.05 1.77 24.26
N ALA A 75 11.54 2.62 25.17
CA ALA A 75 11.00 3.94 25.43
C ALA A 75 11.51 5.01 24.45
N HIS A 76 12.80 4.98 24.11
CA HIS A 76 13.47 5.95 23.24
C HIS A 76 14.50 5.28 22.32
N PRO A 77 14.05 4.60 21.25
CA PRO A 77 14.92 3.82 20.36
C PRO A 77 16.05 4.62 19.72
N LEU A 78 15.82 5.92 19.42
CA LEU A 78 16.83 6.80 18.85
C LEU A 78 17.95 7.10 19.86
N LEU A 79 17.62 7.39 21.11
CA LEU A 79 18.61 7.66 22.16
C LEU A 79 19.41 6.39 22.50
N ALA A 80 18.76 5.24 22.51
CA ALA A 80 19.42 3.95 22.71
C ALA A 80 20.42 3.63 21.58
N SER A 81 20.06 3.95 20.32
CA SER A 81 20.96 3.77 19.17
C SER A 81 22.19 4.68 19.26
N ILE A 82 22.03 5.91 19.70
CA ILE A 82 23.14 6.86 19.89
C ILE A 82 24.08 6.36 20.99
N LEU A 83 23.56 5.94 22.14
CA LEU A 83 24.37 5.44 23.25
C LEU A 83 25.08 4.12 22.97
N ALA A 84 24.65 3.39 21.94
CA ALA A 84 25.33 2.17 21.47
C ALA A 84 26.54 2.46 20.57
N LEU A 85 26.69 3.70 20.07
CA LEU A 85 27.83 4.13 19.25
C LEU A 85 29.10 4.35 20.09
N PRO A 86 30.29 4.34 19.48
CA PRO A 86 31.52 4.81 20.12
C PRO A 86 31.40 6.26 20.63
N ASP A 87 32.13 6.64 21.67
CA ASP A 87 31.97 7.93 22.37
C ASP A 87 31.99 9.15 21.45
N LYS A 88 32.90 9.18 20.50
CA LYS A 88 33.01 10.25 19.52
C LYS A 88 31.79 10.32 18.59
N GLU A 89 31.37 9.18 18.07
CA GLU A 89 30.22 9.10 17.16
C GLU A 89 28.93 9.45 17.91
N ALA A 90 28.76 8.95 19.11
CA ALA A 90 27.63 9.29 19.97
C ALA A 90 27.57 10.80 20.29
N ALA A 91 28.73 11.41 20.55
CA ALA A 91 28.84 12.87 20.80
C ALA A 91 28.54 13.69 19.54
N VAL A 92 28.97 13.25 18.37
CA VAL A 92 28.70 13.92 17.08
C VAL A 92 27.23 13.80 16.72
N GLU A 93 26.63 12.62 16.85
CA GLU A 93 25.18 12.43 16.61
C GLU A 93 24.32 13.28 17.56
N TYR A 94 24.69 13.34 18.82
CA TYR A 94 24.04 14.22 19.78
C TYR A 94 24.16 15.70 19.39
N LEU A 95 25.34 16.13 18.95
CA LEU A 95 25.57 17.50 18.47
C LEU A 95 24.65 17.85 17.30
N VAL A 96 24.61 16.99 16.30
CA VAL A 96 23.83 17.23 15.07
C VAL A 96 22.33 17.28 15.38
N LEU A 97 21.83 16.43 16.29
CA LEU A 97 20.41 16.35 16.61
C LEU A 97 19.91 17.44 17.56
N TYR A 98 20.76 17.90 18.50
CA TYR A 98 20.32 18.74 19.61
C TYR A 98 20.98 20.11 19.68
N THR A 99 21.87 20.46 18.74
CA THR A 99 22.51 21.79 18.68
C THR A 99 21.94 22.62 17.53
N PRO A 100 21.56 23.87 17.72
CA PRO A 100 21.15 24.76 16.65
C PRO A 100 22.20 24.83 15.53
N GLU A 101 21.77 24.78 14.26
CA GLU A 101 22.65 24.69 13.11
C GLU A 101 23.69 25.81 13.02
N GLN A 102 23.33 27.03 13.46
CA GLN A 102 24.24 28.17 13.54
C GLN A 102 25.39 27.98 14.54
N ASP A 103 25.21 27.11 15.54
CA ASP A 103 26.19 26.80 16.58
C ASP A 103 27.01 25.55 16.29
N LEU A 104 26.63 24.80 15.27
CA LEU A 104 27.40 23.65 14.79
C LEU A 104 28.72 24.09 14.14
N PRO A 105 29.84 23.37 14.34
CA PRO A 105 31.06 23.58 13.61
C PRO A 105 30.85 23.53 12.09
N PRO A 106 31.58 24.34 11.31
CA PRO A 106 31.41 24.32 9.83
C PRO A 106 31.54 22.97 9.19
N LYS A 107 32.32 22.03 9.78
CA LYS A 107 32.50 20.64 9.30
C LYS A 107 31.29 19.73 9.58
N LEU A 108 30.44 20.09 10.54
CA LEU A 108 29.28 19.31 10.95
C LEU A 108 27.95 19.98 10.53
N ARG A 109 28.01 21.16 9.94
CA ARG A 109 26.83 21.75 9.32
C ARG A 109 26.50 20.91 8.08
N PRO A 110 25.22 20.65 7.80
CA PRO A 110 24.79 20.03 6.56
C PRO A 110 25.08 20.98 5.40
N THR A 111 26.36 21.04 5.00
CA THR A 111 26.82 21.73 3.80
C THR A 111 26.84 20.74 2.64
N ALA A 112 26.69 21.24 1.43
CA ALA A 112 26.66 20.51 0.17
C ALA A 112 27.82 19.52 -0.09
N ALA A 113 28.80 19.42 0.79
CA ALA A 113 29.94 18.52 0.71
C ALA A 113 29.78 17.21 1.51
N SER A 114 28.71 17.03 2.30
CA SER A 114 28.42 15.78 3.03
C SER A 114 27.40 14.89 2.33
N GLU A 115 27.46 14.85 1.00
CA GLU A 115 26.62 13.98 0.16
C GLU A 115 26.84 12.48 0.34
N SER A 116 27.67 12.03 1.28
CA SER A 116 27.92 10.62 1.51
C SER A 116 26.89 9.90 2.40
N PHE A 117 25.87 10.59 2.94
CA PHE A 117 24.86 10.00 3.83
C PHE A 117 23.45 9.94 3.25
N VAL A 118 23.22 10.38 2.03
CA VAL A 118 21.94 10.16 1.34
C VAL A 118 22.21 9.47 0.02
N THR A 119 21.92 8.18 0.02
CA THR A 119 21.74 7.32 -1.16
C THR A 119 21.94 7.97 -2.52
N SER A 120 22.96 7.49 -3.22
CA SER A 120 23.22 7.62 -4.64
C SER A 120 21.97 7.71 -5.52
N ALA A 121 21.59 8.92 -5.90
CA ALA A 121 20.91 9.19 -7.17
C ALA A 121 20.92 10.69 -7.48
N ALA A 122 21.58 11.04 -8.55
CA ALA A 122 21.56 12.31 -9.27
C ALA A 122 22.73 13.26 -9.00
N SER A 123 23.66 13.16 -9.88
CA SER A 123 24.76 14.06 -10.19
C SER A 123 24.32 15.47 -10.58
N GLY A 124 24.97 16.50 -10.00
CA GLY A 124 25.10 17.84 -10.54
C GLY A 124 24.10 18.88 -10.02
N GLY A 125 24.51 19.69 -9.01
CA GLY A 125 23.78 20.88 -8.58
C GLY A 125 23.84 21.14 -7.07
N GLY A 126 25.03 21.32 -6.49
CA GLY A 126 25.19 21.24 -5.03
C GLY A 126 24.65 22.41 -4.21
N SER A 127 24.77 23.66 -4.61
CA SER A 127 24.36 24.85 -3.83
C SER A 127 22.90 25.24 -4.08
N ASP A 128 22.45 25.12 -5.27
CA ASP A 128 21.16 25.61 -5.72
C ASP A 128 19.97 24.75 -5.24
N ALA A 129 20.17 23.45 -5.02
CA ALA A 129 19.10 22.54 -4.58
C ALA A 129 18.67 22.77 -3.12
N LEU A 130 19.58 23.23 -2.25
CA LEU A 130 19.27 23.59 -0.86
C LEU A 130 18.51 24.90 -0.76
N VAL A 131 18.94 25.89 -1.56
CA VAL A 131 18.28 27.21 -1.65
C VAL A 131 16.84 27.02 -2.13
N ASP A 132 16.61 26.19 -3.15
CA ASP A 132 15.25 25.88 -3.65
C ASP A 132 14.39 25.21 -2.58
N ARG A 133 14.96 24.29 -1.81
CA ARG A 133 14.23 23.62 -0.73
C ARG A 133 13.77 24.60 0.35
N TRP A 134 14.57 25.60 0.65
CA TRP A 134 14.20 26.68 1.59
C TRP A 134 13.11 27.59 1.04
N THR A 135 13.20 27.96 -0.22
CA THR A 135 12.17 28.74 -0.92
C THR A 135 10.84 27.98 -0.97
N VAL A 136 10.89 26.68 -1.27
CA VAL A 136 9.70 25.80 -1.23
C VAL A 136 9.10 25.75 0.19
N ASP A 137 9.89 25.52 1.23
CA ASP A 137 9.41 25.45 2.62
C ASP A 137 8.81 26.80 3.06
N LYS A 138 9.46 27.92 2.73
CA LYS A 138 8.99 29.27 3.03
C LYS A 138 7.59 29.54 2.48
N PHE A 139 7.37 29.35 1.18
CA PHE A 139 6.09 29.70 0.54
C PHE A 139 4.99 28.66 0.77
N THR A 140 5.35 27.40 1.00
CA THR A 140 4.38 26.39 1.39
C THR A 140 3.90 26.60 2.83
N ARG A 141 4.82 26.81 3.77
CA ARG A 141 4.50 26.94 5.19
C ARG A 141 3.88 28.30 5.53
N CYS A 142 4.47 29.40 5.07
CA CYS A 142 4.03 30.74 5.45
C CYS A 142 2.86 31.24 4.61
N ALA A 143 2.95 31.15 3.28
CA ALA A 143 1.92 31.67 2.37
C ALA A 143 0.82 30.63 2.06
N GLY A 144 1.11 29.34 2.17
CA GLY A 144 0.13 28.29 1.93
C GLY A 144 0.04 27.82 0.47
N PHE A 145 0.97 28.20 -0.40
CA PHE A 145 0.97 27.72 -1.78
C PHE A 145 1.28 26.22 -1.86
N PRO A 146 0.60 25.48 -2.74
CA PRO A 146 0.91 24.07 -2.96
C PRO A 146 2.37 23.90 -3.42
N ARG A 147 3.05 22.90 -2.84
CA ARG A 147 4.47 22.64 -3.11
C ARG A 147 4.80 22.52 -4.59
N GLU A 148 3.96 21.82 -5.36
CA GLU A 148 4.13 21.63 -6.79
C GLU A 148 4.13 22.95 -7.57
N ASN A 149 3.30 23.90 -7.15
CA ASN A 149 3.22 25.24 -7.76
C ASN A 149 4.50 26.01 -7.47
N VAL A 150 5.00 25.97 -6.24
CA VAL A 150 6.25 26.64 -5.85
C VAL A 150 7.42 26.03 -6.61
N GLU A 151 7.56 24.71 -6.65
CA GLU A 151 8.64 24.01 -7.38
C GLU A 151 8.58 24.28 -8.89
N ARG A 152 7.39 24.43 -9.46
CA ARG A 152 7.22 24.82 -10.87
C ARG A 152 7.72 26.23 -11.12
N VAL A 153 7.26 27.19 -10.31
CA VAL A 153 7.64 28.59 -10.45
C VAL A 153 9.15 28.78 -10.25
N ILE A 154 9.77 28.08 -9.30
CA ILE A 154 11.24 28.09 -9.13
C ILE A 154 11.94 27.63 -10.40
N ARG A 155 11.44 26.58 -11.05
CA ARG A 155 12.01 26.11 -12.33
C ARG A 155 11.87 27.15 -13.44
N ASP A 156 10.73 27.84 -13.49
CA ASP A 156 10.46 28.88 -14.51
C ASP A 156 11.36 30.10 -14.29
N VAL A 157 11.53 30.56 -13.03
CA VAL A 157 12.43 31.66 -12.64
C VAL A 157 13.90 31.31 -12.98
N ARG A 158 14.32 30.07 -12.75
CA ARG A 158 15.66 29.60 -13.14
C ARG A 158 15.85 29.55 -14.65
N ALA A 159 14.86 29.09 -15.37
CA ALA A 159 14.92 29.02 -16.84
C ALA A 159 15.03 30.41 -17.46
N ALA A 160 14.52 31.44 -16.78
CA ALA A 160 14.64 32.85 -17.19
C ALA A 160 16.01 33.49 -16.91
N GLY A 161 16.91 32.79 -16.20
CA GLY A 161 18.28 33.25 -15.96
C GLY A 161 18.44 34.35 -14.91
N LEU A 162 17.48 34.50 -14.00
CA LEU A 162 17.55 35.46 -12.88
C LEU A 162 18.50 34.90 -11.81
N HIS A 163 19.77 35.34 -11.85
CA HIS A 163 20.85 34.79 -10.99
C HIS A 163 21.39 35.79 -9.94
N ALA A 164 20.73 36.90 -9.72
CA ALA A 164 21.31 37.97 -8.90
C ALA A 164 21.43 37.53 -7.40
N SER A 165 20.51 37.86 -6.56
CA SER A 165 20.54 37.50 -5.15
C SER A 165 19.44 36.51 -4.78
N GLN A 166 19.54 35.85 -3.61
CA GLN A 166 18.47 34.98 -3.11
C GLN A 166 17.17 35.79 -2.89
N SER A 167 17.28 37.00 -2.37
CA SER A 167 16.14 37.90 -2.16
C SER A 167 15.39 38.20 -3.46
N GLU A 168 16.11 38.48 -4.54
CA GLU A 168 15.50 38.75 -5.87
C GLU A 168 14.83 37.51 -6.45
N ARG A 169 15.42 36.32 -6.28
CA ARG A 169 14.82 35.07 -6.70
C ARG A 169 13.55 34.73 -5.92
N ASP A 170 13.61 34.80 -4.60
CA ASP A 170 12.47 34.54 -3.73
C ASP A 170 11.35 35.55 -4.00
N GLY A 171 11.69 36.82 -4.24
CA GLY A 171 10.76 37.86 -4.62
C GLY A 171 10.07 37.56 -5.96
N ALA A 172 10.81 37.22 -6.99
CA ALA A 172 10.25 36.84 -8.28
C ALA A 172 9.35 35.59 -8.20
N VAL A 173 9.74 34.62 -7.35
CA VAL A 173 8.91 33.44 -7.09
C VAL A 173 7.59 33.82 -6.43
N LEU A 174 7.61 34.72 -5.44
CA LEU A 174 6.39 35.20 -4.80
C LEU A 174 5.47 35.92 -5.78
N ASP A 175 6.00 36.86 -6.56
CA ASP A 175 5.20 37.61 -7.52
C ASP A 175 4.53 36.68 -8.56
N MET A 176 5.26 35.69 -9.09
CA MET A 176 4.67 34.69 -9.99
C MET A 176 3.61 33.82 -9.31
N LEU A 177 3.77 33.46 -8.05
CA LEU A 177 2.77 32.71 -7.30
C LEU A 177 1.49 33.52 -7.08
N LEU A 178 1.62 34.82 -6.81
CA LEU A 178 0.49 35.73 -6.64
C LEU A 178 -0.30 35.90 -7.94
N HIS A 179 0.39 36.06 -9.08
CA HIS A 179 -0.25 36.07 -10.39
C HIS A 179 -0.94 34.72 -10.72
N ALA A 180 -0.29 33.61 -10.41
CA ALA A 180 -0.87 32.28 -10.59
C ALA A 180 -2.16 32.10 -9.77
N LEU A 181 -2.24 32.68 -8.58
CA LEU A 181 -3.42 32.65 -7.72
C LEU A 181 -4.62 33.39 -8.34
N LEU A 182 -4.37 34.37 -9.20
CA LEU A 182 -5.39 35.06 -10.01
C LEU A 182 -5.69 34.35 -11.35
N GLY A 183 -5.00 33.27 -11.67
CA GLY A 183 -5.14 32.56 -12.96
C GLY A 183 -4.39 33.23 -14.11
N GLU A 184 -3.45 34.12 -13.81
CA GLU A 184 -2.65 34.84 -14.82
C GLU A 184 -1.35 34.10 -15.12
N GLN A 185 -0.98 34.11 -16.40
CA GLN A 185 0.35 33.67 -16.86
C GLN A 185 1.22 34.90 -17.09
N VAL A 186 2.22 35.07 -16.25
CA VAL A 186 3.20 36.14 -16.38
C VAL A 186 4.53 35.53 -16.82
N GLN A 187 5.18 36.21 -17.80
CA GLN A 187 6.56 35.86 -18.13
C GLN A 187 7.50 36.52 -17.13
N VAL A 188 8.53 35.81 -16.77
CA VAL A 188 9.58 36.31 -15.87
C VAL A 188 10.32 37.43 -16.60
N HIS A 189 10.20 38.65 -16.12
CA HIS A 189 10.92 39.81 -16.66
C HIS A 189 12.12 40.10 -15.74
N ALA A 190 13.12 40.79 -16.32
CA ALA A 190 14.20 41.34 -15.54
C ALA A 190 13.65 42.34 -14.50
N PRO A 191 14.19 42.36 -13.27
CA PRO A 191 13.73 43.28 -12.24
C PRO A 191 13.77 44.72 -12.76
N PRO A 192 12.76 45.54 -12.46
CA PRO A 192 12.75 46.93 -12.82
C PRO A 192 13.90 47.70 -12.19
N ALA A 193 14.32 48.80 -12.79
CA ALA A 193 15.33 49.64 -12.21
C ALA A 193 14.87 50.18 -10.83
N TYR A 194 15.55 49.76 -9.76
CA TYR A 194 15.28 50.17 -8.42
C TYR A 194 16.20 51.36 -8.08
N ASP A 195 15.64 52.51 -7.79
CA ASP A 195 16.36 53.72 -7.46
C ASP A 195 15.99 54.26 -6.07
N GLU A 196 16.71 55.31 -5.59
CA GLU A 196 16.46 55.90 -4.26
C GLU A 196 15.04 56.49 -4.14
N THR A 197 14.41 56.91 -5.23
CA THR A 197 13.07 57.52 -5.21
C THR A 197 12.00 56.44 -4.92
N VAL A 198 12.18 55.24 -5.46
CA VAL A 198 11.30 54.11 -5.16
C VAL A 198 11.49 53.62 -3.73
N ALA A 199 12.74 53.58 -3.26
CA ALA A 199 13.04 53.25 -1.87
C ALA A 199 12.36 54.19 -0.88
N GLN A 200 12.42 55.51 -1.17
CA GLN A 200 11.78 56.53 -0.36
C GLN A 200 10.25 56.37 -0.33
N LYS A 201 9.60 56.21 -1.53
CA LYS A 201 8.15 56.03 -1.59
C LYS A 201 7.67 54.81 -0.79
N ARG A 202 8.40 53.69 -0.85
CA ARG A 202 8.08 52.49 -0.07
C ARG A 202 8.24 52.70 1.43
N SER A 203 9.25 53.47 1.84
CA SER A 203 9.46 53.89 3.24
C SER A 203 8.33 54.79 3.71
N ASP A 204 7.89 55.73 2.88
CA ASP A 204 6.80 56.68 3.19
C ASP A 204 5.47 55.92 3.36
N GLU A 205 5.18 54.94 2.51
CA GLU A 205 3.97 54.11 2.69
C GLU A 205 4.01 53.29 3.98
N ARG A 206 5.17 52.77 4.35
CA ARG A 206 5.30 52.04 5.62
C ARG A 206 5.10 52.98 6.81
N MET A 207 5.64 54.19 6.76
CA MET A 207 5.42 55.21 7.80
C MET A 207 3.97 55.64 7.88
N MET A 208 3.29 55.81 6.74
CA MET A 208 1.87 56.12 6.67
C MET A 208 1.04 54.98 7.28
N LEU A 209 1.34 53.73 6.97
CA LEU A 209 0.67 52.56 7.52
C LEU A 209 0.85 52.50 9.06
N ALA A 210 2.04 52.78 9.57
CA ALA A 210 2.33 52.87 10.98
C ALA A 210 1.57 54.02 11.67
N ALA A 211 1.46 55.14 11.02
CA ALA A 211 0.71 56.31 11.54
C ALA A 211 -0.81 56.02 11.61
N CYS A 212 -1.37 55.24 10.67
CA CYS A 212 -2.79 54.94 10.63
C CYS A 212 -3.18 53.76 11.54
N LEU A 213 -2.35 52.73 11.66
CA LEU A 213 -2.66 51.51 12.41
C LEU A 213 -1.99 51.41 13.78
N GLY A 214 -1.02 52.31 14.05
CA GLY A 214 -0.16 52.29 15.24
C GLY A 214 1.10 51.44 15.04
N ASP A 215 2.21 51.87 15.66
CA ASP A 215 3.50 51.19 15.54
C ASP A 215 3.48 49.73 16.05
N GLU A 216 2.61 49.43 17.01
CA GLU A 216 2.46 48.09 17.56
C GLU A 216 1.83 47.09 16.57
N ALA A 217 1.09 47.60 15.56
CA ALA A 217 0.47 46.77 14.52
C ALA A 217 1.47 46.27 13.47
N LEU A 218 2.65 46.87 13.37
CA LEU A 218 3.70 46.48 12.43
C LEU A 218 4.81 45.72 13.15
N ARG A 219 5.13 44.51 12.68
CA ARG A 219 6.19 43.68 13.28
C ARG A 219 7.23 43.29 12.22
N PRO A 220 8.52 43.27 12.59
CA PRO A 220 9.55 42.75 11.69
C PRO A 220 9.34 41.26 11.44
N VAL A 221 9.52 40.82 10.18
CA VAL A 221 9.47 39.41 9.84
C VAL A 221 10.71 38.71 10.36
N PRO A 222 10.60 37.49 10.96
CA PRO A 222 11.78 36.71 11.35
C PRO A 222 12.69 36.44 10.14
N GLU A 223 14.02 36.59 10.32
CA GLU A 223 15.00 36.44 9.22
C GLU A 223 14.85 35.17 8.39
N ARG A 224 14.41 34.07 9.02
CA ARG A 224 14.15 32.78 8.34
C ARG A 224 13.01 32.85 7.32
N ASP A 225 12.03 33.71 7.57
CA ASP A 225 10.78 33.78 6.79
C ASP A 225 10.73 35.00 5.88
N ALA A 226 11.64 35.95 6.08
CA ALA A 226 11.77 37.19 5.29
C ALA A 226 12.38 36.91 3.91
N ILE A 227 11.92 37.64 2.92
CA ILE A 227 12.50 37.70 1.58
C ILE A 227 13.57 38.79 1.56
N ASP A 228 13.24 39.92 2.14
CA ASP A 228 14.13 41.09 2.30
C ASP A 228 14.11 41.58 3.76
N LYS A 229 15.16 42.32 4.16
CA LYS A 229 15.27 42.91 5.48
C LYS A 229 14.19 43.98 5.78
N SER A 230 13.60 44.52 4.74
CA SER A 230 12.51 45.49 4.82
C SER A 230 11.13 44.87 4.96
N ASP A 231 10.99 43.55 4.93
CA ASP A 231 9.73 42.84 5.06
C ASP A 231 9.12 43.07 6.45
N PHE A 232 7.80 43.18 6.52
CA PHE A 232 7.07 43.38 7.77
C PHE A 232 5.72 42.70 7.76
N ASP A 233 5.22 42.32 8.93
CA ASP A 233 3.92 41.75 9.18
C ASP A 233 2.97 42.80 9.76
N VAL A 234 1.76 42.93 9.20
CA VAL A 234 0.69 43.80 9.70
C VAL A 234 -0.37 42.96 10.38
N ASP A 235 -0.75 43.33 11.60
CA ASP A 235 -1.74 42.63 12.39
C ASP A 235 -3.15 42.80 11.81
N LEU A 236 -3.80 41.70 11.45
CA LEU A 236 -5.20 41.63 10.94
C LEU A 236 -6.21 41.21 12.01
N GLY A 237 -5.76 40.77 13.19
CA GLY A 237 -6.60 40.24 14.26
C GLY A 237 -6.26 38.80 14.64
N THR A 238 -7.16 38.14 15.38
CA THR A 238 -6.92 36.81 15.96
C THR A 238 -7.87 35.77 15.42
N TYR A 239 -7.35 34.55 15.22
CA TYR A 239 -8.12 33.36 14.89
C TYR A 239 -7.60 32.16 15.69
N GLY A 240 -8.51 31.42 16.36
CA GLY A 240 -8.14 30.23 17.12
C GLY A 240 -7.14 30.44 18.25
N GLY A 241 -6.99 31.68 18.73
CA GLY A 241 -6.02 32.05 19.76
C GLY A 241 -4.68 32.58 19.23
N ASP A 242 -4.44 32.46 17.92
CA ASP A 242 -3.24 32.97 17.27
C ASP A 242 -3.52 34.22 16.43
N GLN A 243 -2.49 35.04 16.26
CA GLN A 243 -2.56 36.23 15.41
C GLN A 243 -2.55 35.85 13.92
N VAL A 244 -3.30 36.65 13.14
CA VAL A 244 -3.32 36.61 11.68
C VAL A 244 -2.61 37.85 11.15
N TYR A 245 -1.64 37.67 10.26
CA TYR A 245 -0.86 38.78 9.72
C TYR A 245 -0.99 38.88 8.20
N LEU A 246 -0.98 40.12 7.69
CA LEU A 246 -0.64 40.39 6.30
C LEU A 246 0.86 40.60 6.21
N ARG A 247 1.56 39.66 5.57
CA ARG A 247 3.00 39.81 5.30
C ARG A 247 3.21 40.57 4.02
N VAL A 248 3.99 41.64 4.11
CA VAL A 248 4.34 42.51 2.99
C VAL A 248 5.84 42.43 2.72
N SER A 249 6.20 42.11 1.47
CA SER A 249 7.58 42.10 1.05
C SER A 249 7.88 43.25 0.10
N MET A 250 8.84 44.07 0.48
CA MET A 250 9.32 45.23 -0.30
C MET A 250 10.61 44.90 -1.06
N HIS A 251 10.75 43.65 -1.52
CA HIS A 251 11.97 43.19 -2.19
C HIS A 251 12.32 43.98 -3.45
N PRO A 252 13.61 44.07 -3.82
CA PRO A 252 14.07 44.94 -4.92
C PRO A 252 13.49 44.56 -6.30
N ALA A 253 13.20 43.27 -6.53
CA ALA A 253 12.61 42.76 -7.76
C ALA A 253 11.12 43.07 -7.94
N SER A 254 10.42 43.56 -6.91
CA SER A 254 9.00 43.93 -7.02
C SER A 254 8.79 45.13 -7.91
N SER A 255 7.79 45.06 -8.78
CA SER A 255 7.38 46.22 -9.66
C SER A 255 6.54 47.23 -8.90
N TYR A 256 6.19 47.03 -7.65
CA TYR A 256 5.37 47.92 -6.83
C TYR A 256 6.02 49.29 -6.70
N MET A 257 5.25 50.35 -6.97
CA MET A 257 5.69 51.79 -6.97
C MET A 257 6.73 52.15 -8.04
N VAL A 258 7.17 51.18 -8.88
CA VAL A 258 8.08 51.47 -10.01
C VAL A 258 7.28 51.69 -11.31
N GLN A 259 6.26 50.87 -11.53
CA GLN A 259 5.41 50.94 -12.72
C GLN A 259 3.94 50.94 -12.26
N GLY A 260 3.12 51.82 -12.84
CA GLY A 260 1.68 51.90 -12.59
C GLY A 260 1.03 50.53 -12.80
N LYS A 261 0.03 50.17 -11.96
CA LYS A 261 -0.73 48.93 -11.97
C LYS A 261 -0.02 47.69 -11.36
N ALA A 262 1.18 47.82 -10.85
CA ALA A 262 1.82 46.76 -10.08
C ALA A 262 1.36 46.77 -8.62
N TRP A 263 0.91 45.67 -8.10
CA TRP A 263 0.49 45.52 -6.69
C TRP A 263 1.64 45.17 -5.77
N PRO A 264 1.50 45.39 -4.44
CA PRO A 264 2.52 44.98 -3.48
C PRO A 264 2.61 43.45 -3.39
N SER A 265 3.83 42.96 -3.21
CA SER A 265 4.11 41.52 -2.97
C SER A 265 3.70 41.16 -1.55
N MET A 266 2.50 40.57 -1.36
CA MET A 266 1.91 40.35 -0.05
C MET A 266 1.11 39.06 0.01
N TYR A 267 0.99 38.49 1.23
CA TYR A 267 0.15 37.32 1.47
C TYR A 267 -0.26 37.22 2.96
N VAL A 268 -1.40 36.56 3.21
CA VAL A 268 -1.89 36.32 4.57
C VAL A 268 -1.16 35.12 5.19
N THR A 269 -0.68 35.26 6.40
CA THR A 269 0.01 34.23 7.18
C THR A 269 -0.53 34.11 8.60
N SER A 270 -0.63 32.88 9.10
CA SER A 270 -1.01 32.56 10.48
C SER A 270 -0.70 31.09 10.78
N PRO A 271 -0.28 30.71 12.00
CA PRO A 271 -0.08 29.31 12.39
C PRO A 271 -1.38 28.49 12.42
N SER A 272 -2.49 29.09 12.86
CA SER A 272 -3.76 28.40 13.10
C SER A 272 -4.76 28.52 11.94
N LEU A 273 -4.65 29.57 11.11
CA LEU A 273 -5.58 29.76 10.00
C LEU A 273 -5.34 28.71 8.90
N PRO A 274 -6.36 27.91 8.50
CA PRO A 274 -6.22 26.93 7.43
C PRO A 274 -5.61 27.49 6.15
N THR A 275 -4.77 26.71 5.49
CA THR A 275 -4.01 27.11 4.29
C THR A 275 -4.92 27.69 3.21
N PHE A 276 -6.08 27.06 2.95
CA PHE A 276 -6.99 27.52 1.91
C PHE A 276 -7.64 28.89 2.25
N LEU A 277 -7.88 29.19 3.53
CA LEU A 277 -8.39 30.49 3.95
C LEU A 277 -7.32 31.58 3.80
N ARG A 278 -6.05 31.27 4.08
CA ARG A 278 -4.94 32.19 3.82
C ARG A 278 -4.84 32.54 2.33
N LEU A 279 -4.94 31.54 1.46
CA LEU A 279 -4.96 31.74 0.00
C LEU A 279 -6.22 32.49 -0.47
N ALA A 280 -7.38 32.18 0.11
CA ALA A 280 -8.63 32.85 -0.22
C ALA A 280 -8.59 34.35 0.14
N LEU A 281 -8.11 34.69 1.32
CA LEU A 281 -7.94 36.09 1.77
C LEU A 281 -6.87 36.82 0.92
N THR A 282 -5.75 36.16 0.62
CA THR A 282 -4.73 36.71 -0.28
C THR A 282 -5.31 37.00 -1.67
N ARG A 283 -6.05 36.04 -2.23
CA ARG A 283 -6.72 36.19 -3.54
C ARG A 283 -7.75 37.30 -3.52
N HIS A 284 -8.52 37.43 -2.42
CA HIS A 284 -9.48 38.50 -2.26
C HIS A 284 -8.81 39.86 -2.32
N ALA A 285 -7.75 40.07 -1.53
CA ALA A 285 -6.97 41.31 -1.55
C ALA A 285 -6.47 41.67 -2.95
N LEU A 286 -5.91 40.69 -3.67
CA LEU A 286 -5.43 40.88 -5.05
C LEU A 286 -6.55 41.21 -6.05
N ARG A 287 -7.74 40.61 -5.90
CA ARG A 287 -8.93 40.93 -6.73
C ARG A 287 -9.43 42.33 -6.47
N CYS A 288 -9.46 42.79 -5.21
CA CYS A 288 -9.83 44.17 -4.88
C CYS A 288 -8.91 45.18 -5.56
N LEU A 289 -7.61 44.91 -5.57
CA LEU A 289 -6.62 45.75 -6.28
C LEU A 289 -6.77 45.70 -7.79
N ARG A 290 -7.32 44.62 -8.36
CA ARG A 290 -7.48 44.42 -9.78
C ARG A 290 -8.73 45.13 -10.34
N GLY A 291 -9.74 45.38 -9.52
CA GLY A 291 -10.93 46.04 -9.97
C GLY A 291 -12.22 45.80 -9.21
N ASP A 292 -12.23 44.87 -8.23
CA ASP A 292 -13.41 44.60 -7.40
C ASP A 292 -13.68 45.76 -6.40
N ARG A 293 -12.65 46.59 -6.14
CA ARG A 293 -12.71 47.83 -5.33
C ARG A 293 -12.09 48.99 -6.15
N GLU A 294 -12.91 49.98 -6.52
CA GLU A 294 -12.50 51.11 -7.35
C GLU A 294 -11.51 52.05 -6.64
N ASP A 295 -11.74 52.29 -5.34
CA ASP A 295 -10.87 53.11 -4.51
C ASP A 295 -9.45 52.53 -4.35
N MET A 296 -9.32 51.21 -4.19
CA MET A 296 -8.00 50.53 -4.12
C MET A 296 -7.29 50.60 -5.48
N ARG A 297 -8.02 50.44 -6.55
CA ARG A 297 -7.44 50.49 -7.91
C ARG A 297 -6.97 51.92 -8.27
N GLU A 298 -7.75 52.94 -7.90
CA GLU A 298 -7.36 54.35 -8.08
C GLU A 298 -6.12 54.69 -7.28
N ALA A 299 -6.05 54.28 -5.97
CA ALA A 299 -4.88 54.45 -5.16
C ALA A 299 -3.63 53.75 -5.73
N LEU A 300 -3.81 52.53 -6.29
CA LEU A 300 -2.73 51.80 -6.96
C LEU A 300 -2.25 52.51 -8.26
N ASP A 301 -3.18 53.04 -9.06
CA ASP A 301 -2.88 53.71 -10.33
C ASP A 301 -2.18 55.06 -10.10
N MET A 302 -2.50 55.74 -8.99
CA MET A 302 -1.87 57.01 -8.59
C MET A 302 -0.45 56.86 -8.05
N CYS A 303 -0.07 55.65 -7.55
CA CYS A 303 1.21 55.39 -6.89
C CYS A 303 1.57 56.39 -5.78
N GLU A 304 0.59 56.95 -5.07
CA GLU A 304 0.74 57.97 -4.05
C GLU A 304 0.85 57.42 -2.60
N GLY A 305 0.75 56.10 -2.43
CA GLY A 305 0.76 55.42 -1.13
C GLY A 305 -0.65 55.21 -0.55
N GLY A 306 -0.75 54.51 0.60
CA GLY A 306 -2.02 54.20 1.26
C GLY A 306 -2.73 52.96 0.80
N VAL A 307 -2.24 52.29 -0.24
CA VAL A 307 -2.83 51.05 -0.80
C VAL A 307 -2.83 49.90 0.22
N LEU A 308 -1.73 49.77 0.97
CA LEU A 308 -1.62 48.74 2.02
C LEU A 308 -2.58 48.97 3.16
N PHE A 309 -2.87 50.20 3.50
CA PHE A 309 -3.87 50.53 4.54
C PHE A 309 -5.26 50.08 4.12
N LEU A 310 -5.68 50.40 2.90
CA LEU A 310 -6.99 49.97 2.34
C LEU A 310 -7.11 48.45 2.28
N VAL A 311 -6.05 47.75 1.91
CA VAL A 311 -5.99 46.26 1.90
C VAL A 311 -6.13 45.70 3.30
N CYS A 312 -5.46 46.29 4.30
CA CYS A 312 -5.57 45.82 5.68
C CYS A 312 -6.97 46.02 6.26
N GLU A 313 -7.63 47.15 5.98
CA GLU A 313 -9.01 47.39 6.39
C GLU A 313 -9.96 46.38 5.77
N GLU A 314 -9.89 46.16 4.46
CA GLU A 314 -10.74 45.18 3.78
C GLU A 314 -10.52 43.76 4.30
N LEU A 315 -9.28 43.35 4.55
CA LEU A 315 -8.98 42.02 5.07
C LEU A 315 -9.44 41.86 6.53
N LYS A 316 -9.36 42.89 7.38
CA LYS A 316 -9.91 42.88 8.74
C LYS A 316 -11.42 42.66 8.72
N ASP A 317 -12.13 43.37 7.83
CA ASP A 317 -13.59 43.22 7.68
C ASP A 317 -13.98 41.85 7.12
N ARG A 318 -13.19 41.31 6.23
CA ARG A 318 -13.48 40.02 5.57
C ARG A 318 -13.06 38.78 6.36
N LEU A 319 -12.07 38.89 7.24
CA LEU A 319 -11.59 37.75 8.01
C LEU A 319 -12.69 37.02 8.80
N PRO A 320 -13.58 37.69 9.57
CA PRO A 320 -14.66 37.02 10.26
C PRO A 320 -15.65 36.34 9.30
N THR A 321 -15.97 36.99 8.16
CA THR A 321 -16.88 36.44 7.16
C THR A 321 -16.31 35.15 6.56
N TYR A 322 -15.05 35.13 6.15
CA TYR A 322 -14.41 33.95 5.56
C TYR A 322 -14.20 32.80 6.54
N VAL A 323 -14.15 33.11 7.82
CA VAL A 323 -14.09 32.09 8.89
C VAL A 323 -15.46 31.42 9.07
N HIS A 324 -16.57 32.17 9.01
CA HIS A 324 -17.92 31.63 9.19
C HIS A 324 -18.51 31.02 7.91
N ASP A 325 -18.24 31.64 6.77
CA ASP A 325 -18.75 31.22 5.47
C ASP A 325 -17.62 31.28 4.43
N PRO A 326 -16.74 30.29 4.40
CA PRO A 326 -15.59 30.26 3.54
C PRO A 326 -16.01 30.15 2.05
N PRO A 327 -15.29 30.79 1.14
CA PRO A 327 -15.57 30.64 -0.29
C PRO A 327 -15.38 29.17 -0.73
N PRO A 328 -16.07 28.72 -1.80
CA PRO A 328 -15.91 27.38 -2.33
C PRO A 328 -14.46 27.06 -2.66
N LEU A 329 -14.00 25.89 -2.23
CA LEU A 329 -12.59 25.46 -2.39
C LEU A 329 -12.15 25.45 -3.85
N ASP A 330 -13.04 25.00 -4.73
CA ASP A 330 -12.82 24.96 -6.18
C ASP A 330 -12.57 26.36 -6.75
N GLU A 331 -13.25 27.39 -6.29
CA GLU A 331 -13.04 28.76 -6.71
C GLU A 331 -11.64 29.28 -6.39
N VAL A 332 -11.11 28.96 -5.21
CA VAL A 332 -9.78 29.40 -4.79
C VAL A 332 -8.67 28.59 -5.48
N MET A 333 -8.90 27.28 -5.66
CA MET A 333 -7.89 26.34 -6.15
C MET A 333 -7.90 26.16 -7.67
N GLU A 334 -8.97 26.52 -8.35
CA GLU A 334 -9.10 26.33 -9.81
C GLU A 334 -7.93 26.95 -10.60
N SER A 335 -7.55 28.15 -10.24
CA SER A 335 -6.44 28.88 -10.86
C SER A 335 -5.06 28.23 -10.62
N LEU A 336 -4.89 27.55 -9.48
CA LEU A 336 -3.64 26.86 -9.12
C LEU A 336 -3.56 25.43 -9.67
N VAL A 337 -4.68 24.77 -9.87
CA VAL A 337 -4.76 23.35 -10.29
C VAL A 337 -4.90 23.19 -11.80
N LEU A 338 -5.56 24.10 -12.50
CA LEU A 338 -5.91 23.95 -13.92
C LEU A 338 -4.82 24.35 -14.90
N GLN A 339 -3.65 24.79 -14.47
CA GLN A 339 -2.54 25.05 -15.39
C GLN A 339 -1.72 23.79 -15.70
N ALA A 340 -2.37 22.75 -16.23
CA ALA A 340 -1.65 21.79 -17.05
C ALA A 340 -1.20 22.49 -18.36
N PRO A 341 0.03 22.30 -18.83
CA PRO A 341 0.56 23.06 -19.97
C PRO A 341 -0.29 22.81 -21.20
N ARG A 342 -1.00 23.82 -21.65
CA ARG A 342 -1.49 23.86 -23.04
C ARG A 342 -0.25 23.92 -23.92
N THR A 343 -0.12 22.96 -24.81
CA THR A 343 0.93 22.86 -25.84
C THR A 343 1.25 24.21 -26.43
N VAL A 344 2.43 24.74 -26.13
CA VAL A 344 2.99 25.90 -26.80
C VAL A 344 3.30 25.49 -28.21
N ALA A 345 2.70 26.21 -29.20
CA ALA A 345 3.02 26.03 -30.59
C ALA A 345 4.52 26.27 -30.83
N ARG A 346 5.18 25.29 -31.42
CA ARG A 346 6.59 25.35 -31.79
C ARG A 346 6.83 26.49 -32.75
N VAL A 347 7.52 27.54 -32.32
CA VAL A 347 8.21 28.46 -33.23
C VAL A 347 9.54 27.81 -33.60
N THR A 348 9.62 27.36 -34.84
CA THR A 348 10.85 26.78 -35.41
C THR A 348 11.87 27.89 -35.68
N ARG A 349 12.97 27.85 -34.92
CA ARG A 349 14.25 28.46 -35.36
C ARG A 349 15.27 27.34 -35.62
N PRO A 350 16.02 27.39 -36.76
CA PRO A 350 17.00 26.36 -37.07
C PRO A 350 18.24 26.53 -36.21
N MET A 351 18.66 25.45 -35.55
CA MET A 351 19.93 25.33 -34.83
C MET A 351 20.94 24.51 -35.65
N PRO A 352 22.22 24.86 -35.63
CA PRO A 352 23.24 24.03 -36.26
C PRO A 352 23.61 22.81 -35.40
N SER A 353 23.89 21.73 -36.11
CA SER A 353 24.16 20.40 -35.59
C SER A 353 25.48 20.32 -34.83
N THR A 354 25.48 19.80 -33.61
CA THR A 354 26.61 19.02 -33.05
C THR A 354 26.16 18.08 -31.96
N ALA A 355 26.47 16.79 -32.15
CA ALA A 355 26.59 15.66 -31.22
C ALA A 355 25.51 15.32 -30.18
N PRO A 356 25.18 14.02 -29.99
CA PRO A 356 24.02 13.58 -29.23
C PRO A 356 24.28 13.58 -27.71
N ARG A 357 23.62 14.44 -26.97
CA ARG A 357 23.45 14.32 -25.54
C ARG A 357 22.35 13.30 -25.22
N ARG A 358 22.72 12.28 -24.47
CA ARG A 358 21.77 11.32 -23.87
C ARG A 358 20.75 12.05 -23.00
N ALA A 359 19.51 12.10 -23.45
CA ALA A 359 18.39 12.66 -22.70
C ALA A 359 17.97 11.67 -21.60
N LEU A 360 17.89 12.17 -20.36
CA LEU A 360 17.19 11.52 -19.25
C LEU A 360 15.66 11.59 -19.48
N PRO A 361 14.88 10.57 -19.09
CA PRO A 361 13.44 10.56 -19.30
C PRO A 361 12.77 11.55 -18.35
N SER A 362 12.24 12.64 -18.90
CA SER A 362 11.30 13.54 -18.23
C SER A 362 10.00 12.79 -17.94
N GLY A 363 9.59 12.77 -16.67
CA GLY A 363 8.29 12.23 -16.25
C GLY A 363 7.15 12.94 -16.96
N GLY A 364 6.19 12.15 -17.46
CA GLY A 364 4.96 12.69 -18.07
C GLY A 364 4.72 12.28 -19.53
N ALA A 365 5.32 11.20 -20.02
CA ALA A 365 4.88 10.62 -21.30
C ALA A 365 3.48 10.02 -21.11
N ALA A 366 2.52 10.46 -21.93
CA ALA A 366 1.24 9.78 -22.08
C ALA A 366 1.50 8.27 -22.21
N PRO A 367 0.67 7.41 -21.58
CA PRO A 367 0.93 5.98 -21.56
C PRO A 367 1.11 5.51 -23.02
N ARG A 368 2.30 5.02 -23.36
CA ARG A 368 2.56 4.46 -24.68
C ARG A 368 1.56 3.33 -24.88
N LYS A 369 0.68 3.45 -25.87
CA LYS A 369 -0.22 2.36 -26.25
C LYS A 369 0.60 1.08 -26.42
N ALA A 370 0.16 0.00 -25.79
CA ALA A 370 0.85 -1.27 -25.89
C ALA A 370 0.99 -1.67 -27.37
N ARG A 371 2.16 -2.12 -27.73
CA ARG A 371 2.45 -2.53 -29.09
C ARG A 371 1.80 -3.89 -29.35
N LYS A 372 1.03 -4.00 -30.43
CA LYS A 372 0.49 -5.28 -30.86
C LYS A 372 1.62 -6.31 -31.01
N LEU A 373 1.32 -7.57 -30.65
CA LEU A 373 2.28 -8.67 -30.87
C LEU A 373 2.67 -8.74 -32.33
N ALA A 374 3.96 -8.73 -32.57
CA ALA A 374 4.55 -8.87 -33.91
C ALA A 374 5.63 -9.94 -33.86
N ARG A 375 5.79 -10.68 -34.96
CA ARG A 375 6.84 -11.70 -35.06
C ARG A 375 8.22 -11.03 -35.03
N ASP A 376 9.10 -11.60 -34.22
CA ASP A 376 10.50 -11.21 -34.12
C ASP A 376 11.35 -12.49 -34.26
N GLU A 377 11.92 -12.68 -35.45
CA GLU A 377 12.70 -13.88 -35.78
C GLU A 377 13.97 -14.03 -34.94
N ARG A 378 14.59 -12.90 -34.51
CA ARG A 378 15.76 -12.95 -33.64
C ARG A 378 15.39 -13.45 -32.25
N LEU A 379 14.26 -12.98 -31.74
CA LEU A 379 13.75 -13.43 -30.46
C LEU A 379 13.29 -14.89 -30.53
N ASP A 380 12.63 -15.31 -31.64
CA ASP A 380 12.22 -16.70 -31.85
C ASP A 380 13.44 -17.65 -31.87
N ALA A 381 14.53 -17.26 -32.56
CA ALA A 381 15.77 -18.03 -32.57
C ALA A 381 16.42 -18.14 -31.18
N SER A 382 16.51 -17.02 -30.46
CA SER A 382 17.07 -16.96 -29.10
C SER A 382 16.26 -17.80 -28.10
N LEU A 383 14.92 -17.77 -28.18
CA LEU A 383 14.04 -18.58 -27.33
C LEU A 383 14.19 -20.07 -27.64
N SER A 384 14.30 -20.44 -28.92
CA SER A 384 14.47 -21.83 -29.36
C SER A 384 15.82 -22.41 -28.92
N GLU A 385 16.88 -21.63 -29.05
CA GLU A 385 18.23 -22.02 -28.60
C GLU A 385 18.29 -22.21 -27.08
N ALA A 386 17.77 -21.26 -26.32
CA ALA A 386 17.70 -21.34 -24.86
C ALA A 386 16.87 -22.54 -24.39
N HIS A 387 15.73 -22.81 -25.04
CA HIS A 387 14.85 -23.95 -24.71
C HIS A 387 15.54 -25.29 -24.99
N THR A 388 16.19 -25.41 -26.16
CA THR A 388 16.89 -26.64 -26.57
C THR A 388 18.07 -26.93 -25.64
N THR A 389 18.87 -25.88 -25.35
CA THR A 389 20.02 -25.99 -24.44
C THR A 389 19.60 -26.39 -23.03
N TRP A 390 18.51 -25.80 -22.52
CA TRP A 390 17.99 -26.15 -21.18
C TRP A 390 17.49 -27.60 -21.15
N ARG A 391 16.70 -28.02 -22.15
CA ARG A 391 16.20 -29.40 -22.22
C ARG A 391 17.27 -30.45 -22.37
N ALA A 392 18.40 -30.14 -23.01
CA ALA A 392 19.55 -31.02 -23.12
C ALA A 392 20.44 -31.06 -21.87
N SER A 393 20.21 -30.15 -20.90
CA SER A 393 21.05 -30.11 -19.69
C SER A 393 20.80 -31.31 -18.76
N LEU A 394 21.86 -31.80 -18.11
CA LEU A 394 21.78 -32.90 -17.13
C LEU A 394 20.78 -32.59 -16.01
N LYS A 395 20.71 -31.33 -15.55
CA LYS A 395 19.77 -30.91 -14.52
C LYS A 395 18.31 -31.09 -14.95
N TYR A 396 18.01 -30.82 -16.22
CA TYR A 396 16.65 -31.06 -16.74
C TYR A 396 16.39 -32.55 -16.86
N THR A 397 17.25 -33.32 -17.54
CA THR A 397 17.02 -34.74 -17.86
C THR A 397 16.94 -35.63 -16.61
N GLU A 398 17.81 -35.40 -15.62
CA GLU A 398 17.90 -36.25 -14.43
C GLU A 398 16.93 -35.86 -13.31
N SER A 399 16.43 -34.61 -13.31
CA SER A 399 15.64 -34.10 -12.18
C SER A 399 14.33 -33.47 -12.65
N VAL A 400 14.39 -32.32 -13.33
CA VAL A 400 13.21 -31.51 -13.63
C VAL A 400 12.27 -32.19 -14.59
N GLY A 401 12.80 -32.79 -15.66
CA GLY A 401 12.03 -33.47 -16.68
C GLY A 401 11.24 -34.66 -16.11
N CYS A 402 11.91 -35.52 -15.35
CA CYS A 402 11.26 -36.67 -14.71
C CYS A 402 10.08 -36.27 -13.80
N VAL A 403 10.28 -35.18 -13.01
CA VAL A 403 9.20 -34.68 -12.13
C VAL A 403 8.05 -34.11 -12.93
N ARG A 404 8.31 -33.31 -13.98
CA ARG A 404 7.27 -32.73 -14.84
C ARG A 404 6.46 -33.83 -15.56
N GLU A 405 7.12 -34.80 -16.13
CA GLU A 405 6.52 -35.92 -16.87
C GLU A 405 5.67 -36.83 -15.98
N SER A 406 6.04 -36.94 -14.70
CA SER A 406 5.25 -37.72 -13.74
C SER A 406 3.96 -37.04 -13.30
N LEU A 407 3.73 -35.76 -13.62
CA LEU A 407 2.52 -35.03 -13.23
C LEU A 407 1.32 -35.42 -14.12
N PRO A 408 0.11 -35.59 -13.56
CA PRO A 408 -1.09 -35.90 -14.35
C PRO A 408 -1.38 -34.89 -15.47
N ALA A 409 -1.06 -33.59 -15.27
CA ALA A 409 -1.22 -32.58 -16.29
C ALA A 409 -0.36 -32.84 -17.54
N TYR A 410 0.78 -33.52 -17.40
CA TYR A 410 1.67 -33.82 -18.51
C TYR A 410 1.04 -34.85 -19.45
N ALA A 411 0.35 -35.84 -18.91
CA ALA A 411 -0.39 -36.83 -19.72
C ALA A 411 -1.50 -36.20 -20.57
N ALA A 412 -2.07 -35.07 -20.11
CA ALA A 412 -3.10 -34.33 -20.82
C ALA A 412 -2.54 -33.27 -21.79
N ARG A 413 -1.20 -33.09 -21.92
CA ARG A 413 -0.56 -32.01 -22.70
C ARG A 413 -1.07 -31.92 -24.13
N SER A 414 -1.08 -33.02 -24.88
CA SER A 414 -1.55 -33.03 -26.26
C SER A 414 -3.02 -32.62 -26.40
N THR A 415 -3.88 -33.17 -25.56
CA THR A 415 -5.31 -32.84 -25.55
C THR A 415 -5.57 -31.36 -25.24
N ILE A 416 -4.82 -30.81 -24.28
CA ILE A 416 -4.91 -29.37 -23.92
C ILE A 416 -4.52 -28.52 -25.13
N LEU A 417 -3.39 -28.81 -25.76
CA LEU A 417 -2.88 -28.03 -26.90
C LEU A 417 -3.82 -28.13 -28.11
N GLU A 418 -4.29 -29.31 -28.45
CA GLU A 418 -5.24 -29.54 -29.56
C GLU A 418 -6.57 -28.79 -29.31
N THR A 419 -7.05 -28.80 -28.06
CA THR A 419 -8.31 -28.14 -27.73
C THR A 419 -8.15 -26.64 -27.84
N LEU A 420 -7.02 -26.07 -27.37
CA LEU A 420 -6.76 -24.63 -27.47
C LEU A 420 -6.50 -24.14 -28.89
N GLN A 421 -6.04 -25.00 -29.78
CA GLN A 421 -5.95 -24.67 -31.21
C GLN A 421 -7.33 -24.52 -31.89
N LYS A 422 -8.33 -25.27 -31.40
CA LYS A 422 -9.69 -25.28 -31.97
C LYS A 422 -10.62 -24.27 -31.30
N HIS A 423 -10.36 -23.95 -30.05
CA HIS A 423 -11.24 -23.12 -29.20
C HIS A 423 -10.47 -21.99 -28.53
N ARG A 424 -11.06 -20.79 -28.55
CA ARG A 424 -10.48 -19.60 -27.94
C ARG A 424 -10.65 -19.54 -26.43
N VAL A 425 -11.61 -20.24 -25.87
CA VAL A 425 -11.85 -20.37 -24.43
C VAL A 425 -11.88 -21.84 -24.07
N VAL A 426 -11.12 -22.25 -23.08
CA VAL A 426 -11.05 -23.64 -22.58
C VAL A 426 -11.09 -23.62 -21.06
N LEU A 427 -11.92 -24.47 -20.47
CA LEU A 427 -11.96 -24.71 -19.03
C LEU A 427 -11.20 -25.98 -18.70
N ILE A 428 -10.18 -25.86 -17.83
CA ILE A 428 -9.39 -26.99 -17.35
C ILE A 428 -9.65 -27.15 -15.85
N ALA A 429 -10.35 -28.23 -15.50
CA ALA A 429 -10.52 -28.61 -14.11
C ALA A 429 -9.54 -29.71 -13.73
N GLY A 430 -9.10 -29.72 -12.51
CA GLY A 430 -8.24 -30.77 -11.99
C GLY A 430 -7.98 -30.55 -10.52
N GLU A 431 -7.85 -31.64 -9.79
CA GLU A 431 -7.56 -31.60 -8.37
C GLU A 431 -6.24 -30.87 -8.04
N THR A 432 -6.11 -30.40 -6.84
CA THR A 432 -4.86 -29.74 -6.40
C THR A 432 -3.69 -30.75 -6.46
N GLY A 433 -2.53 -30.28 -6.97
CA GLY A 433 -1.35 -31.14 -7.13
C GLY A 433 -1.23 -31.86 -8.45
N CYS A 434 -2.25 -31.85 -9.33
CA CYS A 434 -2.14 -32.43 -10.66
C CYS A 434 -1.16 -31.70 -11.61
N GLY A 435 -0.69 -30.52 -11.24
CA GLY A 435 0.28 -29.73 -12.00
C GLY A 435 -0.32 -28.67 -12.93
N LYS A 436 -1.65 -28.44 -12.96
CA LYS A 436 -2.29 -27.47 -13.87
C LYS A 436 -1.66 -26.09 -13.83
N THR A 437 -1.52 -25.50 -12.64
CA THR A 437 -1.02 -24.14 -12.43
C THR A 437 0.43 -23.93 -12.94
N THR A 438 1.29 -24.93 -12.76
CA THR A 438 2.69 -24.86 -13.18
C THR A 438 2.91 -25.33 -14.62
N GLN A 439 2.20 -26.36 -15.08
CA GLN A 439 2.49 -27.02 -16.35
C GLN A 439 1.71 -26.43 -17.52
N VAL A 440 0.42 -26.12 -17.38
CA VAL A 440 -0.40 -25.61 -18.50
C VAL A 440 0.20 -24.35 -19.14
N PRO A 441 0.62 -23.31 -18.37
CA PRO A 441 1.28 -22.16 -18.98
C PRO A 441 2.59 -22.51 -19.69
N GLN A 442 3.35 -23.47 -19.16
CA GLN A 442 4.59 -23.93 -19.80
C GLN A 442 4.32 -24.69 -21.08
N PHE A 443 3.28 -25.53 -21.16
CA PHE A 443 2.94 -26.25 -22.39
C PHE A 443 2.65 -25.31 -23.55
N LEU A 444 1.93 -24.21 -23.28
CA LEU A 444 1.63 -23.18 -24.28
C LEU A 444 2.88 -22.44 -24.76
N LEU A 445 3.77 -22.10 -23.84
CA LEU A 445 5.02 -21.43 -24.18
C LEU A 445 5.96 -22.37 -24.93
N ASP A 446 6.10 -23.61 -24.44
CA ASP A 446 6.96 -24.62 -25.06
C ASP A 446 6.48 -24.94 -26.49
N ASP A 447 5.18 -25.14 -26.71
CA ASP A 447 4.58 -25.39 -28.04
C ASP A 447 4.81 -24.20 -29.00
N ALA A 448 4.68 -22.97 -28.52
CA ALA A 448 4.94 -21.78 -29.34
C ALA A 448 6.42 -21.66 -29.71
N ILE A 449 7.35 -21.98 -28.79
CA ILE A 449 8.78 -21.99 -29.08
C ILE A 449 9.13 -23.10 -30.07
N GLU A 450 8.60 -24.31 -29.84
CA GLU A 450 8.82 -25.48 -30.73
C GLU A 450 8.32 -25.20 -32.16
N ARG A 451 7.25 -24.40 -32.34
CA ARG A 451 6.75 -23.93 -33.64
C ARG A 451 7.49 -22.75 -34.24
N GLY A 452 8.50 -22.18 -33.59
CA GLY A 452 9.23 -21.00 -34.03
C GLY A 452 8.39 -19.71 -34.02
N CYS A 453 7.44 -19.62 -33.13
CA CYS A 453 6.59 -18.44 -32.94
C CYS A 453 6.52 -17.98 -31.46
N GLY A 454 7.56 -18.23 -30.69
CA GLY A 454 7.67 -17.85 -29.28
C GLY A 454 7.52 -16.34 -29.05
N SER A 455 7.95 -15.50 -29.99
CA SER A 455 7.78 -14.05 -29.94
C SER A 455 6.33 -13.57 -29.96
N LEU A 456 5.45 -14.35 -30.58
CA LEU A 456 4.00 -14.10 -30.60
C LEU A 456 3.28 -14.66 -29.37
N CYS A 457 3.97 -15.46 -28.56
CA CYS A 457 3.43 -16.03 -27.33
C CYS A 457 3.71 -15.07 -26.15
N SER A 458 2.67 -14.48 -25.60
CA SER A 458 2.72 -13.64 -24.40
C SER A 458 1.59 -14.07 -23.47
N LEU A 459 1.96 -14.76 -22.42
CA LEU A 459 1.05 -15.37 -21.46
C LEU A 459 0.95 -14.52 -20.19
N VAL A 460 -0.25 -14.23 -19.76
CA VAL A 460 -0.55 -13.61 -18.47
C VAL A 460 -1.36 -14.58 -17.64
N VAL A 461 -0.80 -15.01 -16.51
CA VAL A 461 -1.44 -15.94 -15.57
C VAL A 461 -1.87 -15.17 -14.33
N THR A 462 -3.16 -15.12 -14.06
CA THR A 462 -3.66 -14.45 -12.86
C THR A 462 -3.78 -15.42 -11.69
N GLN A 463 -3.39 -14.93 -10.51
CA GLN A 463 -3.49 -15.64 -9.24
C GLN A 463 -4.26 -14.76 -8.24
N PRO A 464 -5.13 -15.34 -7.41
CA PRO A 464 -5.90 -14.54 -6.45
C PRO A 464 -5.03 -13.96 -5.34
N ARG A 465 -3.91 -14.61 -5.01
CA ARG A 465 -3.05 -14.24 -3.87
C ARG A 465 -1.64 -13.87 -4.30
N ARG A 466 -1.06 -12.85 -3.62
CA ARG A 466 0.32 -12.37 -3.89
C ARG A 466 1.36 -13.48 -3.72
N VAL A 467 1.27 -14.23 -2.61
CA VAL A 467 2.21 -15.33 -2.30
C VAL A 467 2.14 -16.42 -3.36
N SER A 468 0.95 -16.74 -3.85
CA SER A 468 0.76 -17.73 -4.92
C SER A 468 1.40 -17.27 -6.22
N ALA A 469 1.17 -16.01 -6.63
CA ALA A 469 1.77 -15.47 -7.85
C ALA A 469 3.30 -15.53 -7.82
N MET A 470 3.91 -15.13 -6.69
CA MET A 470 5.36 -15.17 -6.49
C MET A 470 5.89 -16.61 -6.45
N GLY A 471 5.24 -17.46 -5.66
CA GLY A 471 5.69 -18.85 -5.43
C GLY A 471 5.61 -19.70 -6.70
N VAL A 472 4.50 -19.58 -7.47
CA VAL A 472 4.35 -20.27 -8.74
C VAL A 472 5.33 -19.74 -9.78
N ALA A 473 5.52 -18.42 -9.88
CA ALA A 473 6.50 -17.84 -10.78
C ALA A 473 7.92 -18.32 -10.48
N ALA A 474 8.32 -18.32 -9.21
CA ALA A 474 9.63 -18.81 -8.79
C ALA A 474 9.81 -20.32 -9.11
N ARG A 475 8.76 -21.12 -8.87
CA ARG A 475 8.77 -22.56 -9.21
C ARG A 475 8.90 -22.80 -10.70
N VAL A 476 8.12 -22.10 -11.53
CA VAL A 476 8.17 -22.24 -13.00
C VAL A 476 9.49 -21.73 -13.56
N ALA A 477 10.03 -20.64 -13.04
CA ALA A 477 11.35 -20.16 -13.40
C ALA A 477 12.45 -21.20 -13.10
N ALA A 478 12.41 -21.80 -11.90
CA ALA A 478 13.36 -22.86 -11.52
C ALA A 478 13.22 -24.09 -12.43
N GLU A 479 12.00 -24.49 -12.82
CA GLU A 479 11.74 -25.58 -13.78
C GLU A 479 12.24 -25.28 -15.21
N ARG A 480 12.44 -23.98 -15.52
CA ARG A 480 13.00 -23.50 -16.79
C ARG A 480 14.49 -23.11 -16.69
N GLY A 481 15.13 -23.38 -15.56
CA GLY A 481 16.54 -23.04 -15.33
C GLY A 481 16.80 -21.57 -15.04
N GLU A 482 15.75 -20.79 -14.74
CA GLU A 482 15.82 -19.36 -14.41
C GLU A 482 15.70 -19.12 -12.90
N SER A 483 16.17 -17.98 -12.42
CA SER A 483 16.00 -17.56 -11.03
C SER A 483 15.41 -16.14 -10.96
N LEU A 484 14.41 -15.97 -10.08
CA LEU A 484 13.80 -14.67 -9.79
C LEU A 484 14.30 -14.07 -8.46
N ASP A 485 15.14 -14.78 -7.72
CA ASP A 485 15.66 -14.36 -6.41
C ASP A 485 16.94 -13.50 -6.49
N VAL A 486 17.27 -13.02 -7.69
CA VAL A 486 18.41 -12.15 -7.94
C VAL A 486 18.03 -10.68 -7.81
N SER A 487 19.00 -9.81 -7.48
CA SER A 487 18.77 -8.36 -7.34
C SER A 487 18.22 -7.71 -8.61
N GLN A 488 18.67 -8.21 -9.78
CA GLN A 488 18.12 -7.81 -11.09
C GLN A 488 17.84 -9.07 -11.91
N VAL A 489 16.58 -9.22 -12.35
CA VAL A 489 16.19 -10.31 -13.26
C VAL A 489 16.82 -10.06 -14.63
N PRO A 490 17.52 -11.04 -15.23
CA PRO A 490 18.11 -10.88 -16.55
C PRO A 490 17.09 -10.48 -17.61
N ASP A 491 17.48 -9.64 -18.56
CA ASP A 491 16.62 -9.22 -19.67
C ASP A 491 16.11 -10.41 -20.51
N ALA A 492 16.88 -11.48 -20.59
CA ALA A 492 16.56 -12.72 -21.31
C ALA A 492 15.59 -13.65 -20.56
N ALA A 493 15.27 -13.39 -19.30
CA ALA A 493 14.37 -14.24 -18.52
C ALA A 493 12.98 -14.28 -19.14
N GLN A 494 12.48 -15.49 -19.38
CA GLN A 494 11.17 -15.75 -20.01
C GLN A 494 10.03 -15.70 -19.00
N VAL A 495 10.30 -16.01 -17.72
CA VAL A 495 9.34 -16.04 -16.63
C VAL A 495 9.49 -14.80 -15.75
N GLY A 496 8.37 -14.27 -15.27
CA GLY A 496 8.37 -13.16 -14.35
C GLY A 496 7.09 -13.08 -13.52
N TYR A 497 7.05 -12.17 -12.55
CA TYR A 497 5.84 -11.85 -11.84
C TYR A 497 5.62 -10.35 -11.68
N ALA A 498 4.35 -9.98 -11.49
CA ALA A 498 3.93 -8.62 -11.18
C ALA A 498 2.82 -8.65 -10.13
N ILE A 499 3.10 -8.07 -8.98
CA ILE A 499 2.15 -7.90 -7.87
C ILE A 499 2.08 -6.43 -7.47
N ARG A 500 1.16 -6.06 -6.58
CA ARG A 500 1.05 -4.68 -6.12
C ARG A 500 2.35 -4.22 -5.44
N GLY A 501 3.00 -3.22 -6.03
CA GLY A 501 4.23 -2.61 -5.51
C GLY A 501 5.53 -3.32 -5.94
N GLU A 502 5.46 -4.48 -6.60
CA GLU A 502 6.65 -5.20 -7.02
C GLU A 502 6.47 -5.85 -8.39
N ARG A 503 7.47 -5.68 -9.24
CA ARG A 503 7.55 -6.38 -10.52
C ARG A 503 8.95 -6.94 -10.73
N ARG A 504 9.01 -8.25 -10.98
CA ARG A 504 10.24 -8.95 -11.37
C ARG A 504 10.03 -9.67 -12.68
N ALA A 505 10.44 -9.06 -13.77
CA ALA A 505 10.30 -9.60 -15.10
C ALA A 505 11.34 -8.98 -16.02
N GLY A 506 12.06 -9.80 -16.78
CA GLY A 506 12.97 -9.37 -17.85
C GLY A 506 12.25 -8.73 -19.02
N LYS A 507 12.99 -8.11 -19.95
CA LYS A 507 12.42 -7.52 -21.18
C LYS A 507 11.84 -8.57 -22.14
N GLN A 508 12.40 -9.76 -22.14
CA GLN A 508 11.95 -10.90 -22.96
C GLN A 508 10.93 -11.80 -22.26
N CYS A 509 10.36 -11.35 -21.13
CA CYS A 509 9.35 -12.11 -20.40
C CYS A 509 8.16 -12.48 -21.29
N ARG A 510 7.87 -13.79 -21.40
CA ARG A 510 6.78 -14.37 -22.17
C ARG A 510 5.69 -14.95 -21.28
N LEU A 511 6.03 -15.31 -20.05
CA LEU A 511 5.12 -15.89 -19.08
C LEU A 511 5.14 -15.03 -17.81
N LEU A 512 4.10 -14.21 -17.64
CA LEU A 512 3.96 -13.29 -16.53
C LEU A 512 2.89 -13.77 -15.55
N PHE A 513 3.29 -14.12 -14.33
CA PHE A 513 2.36 -14.37 -13.24
C PHE A 513 1.98 -13.05 -12.56
N THR A 514 0.70 -12.82 -12.36
CA THR A 514 0.23 -11.56 -11.78
C THR A 514 -0.95 -11.77 -10.84
N THR A 515 -1.17 -10.86 -9.90
CA THR A 515 -2.45 -10.86 -9.18
C THR A 515 -3.55 -10.28 -10.07
N THR A 516 -4.77 -10.78 -9.90
CA THR A 516 -5.95 -10.37 -10.68
C THR A 516 -6.13 -8.85 -10.68
N GLY A 517 -6.00 -8.19 -9.53
CA GLY A 517 -6.12 -6.74 -9.41
C GLY A 517 -5.05 -5.94 -10.18
N VAL A 518 -3.85 -6.50 -10.43
CA VAL A 518 -2.82 -5.85 -11.26
C VAL A 518 -3.22 -5.87 -12.75
N LEU A 519 -3.78 -6.98 -13.23
CA LEU A 519 -4.28 -7.07 -14.60
C LEU A 519 -5.49 -6.14 -14.81
N LEU A 520 -6.44 -6.11 -13.87
CA LEU A 520 -7.59 -5.20 -13.89
C LEU A 520 -7.14 -3.73 -13.96
N ARG A 521 -6.11 -3.37 -13.21
CA ARG A 521 -5.55 -2.00 -13.26
C ARG A 521 -4.91 -1.70 -14.60
N ARG A 522 -4.19 -2.63 -15.20
CA ARG A 522 -3.63 -2.48 -16.54
C ARG A 522 -4.74 -2.19 -17.57
N LEU A 523 -5.88 -2.86 -17.47
CA LEU A 523 -7.07 -2.60 -18.29
C LEU A 523 -7.66 -1.21 -18.00
N ALA A 524 -7.78 -0.83 -16.73
CA ALA A 524 -8.34 0.47 -16.32
C ALA A 524 -7.47 1.67 -16.71
N THR A 525 -6.14 1.54 -16.77
CA THR A 525 -5.24 2.61 -17.22
C THR A 525 -5.27 2.86 -18.72
N GLY A 526 -5.96 2.01 -19.48
CA GLY A 526 -6.10 2.16 -20.95
C GLY A 526 -4.81 1.96 -21.73
N THR A 527 -3.75 1.43 -21.13
CA THR A 527 -2.48 1.17 -21.82
C THR A 527 -2.63 0.06 -22.86
N ASP A 528 -3.47 -0.93 -22.58
CA ASP A 528 -3.78 -2.06 -23.47
C ASP A 528 -5.20 -2.55 -23.20
N PRO A 529 -6.24 -1.76 -23.57
CA PRO A 529 -7.62 -2.03 -23.17
C PRO A 529 -8.21 -3.30 -23.80
N ASP A 530 -7.68 -3.73 -24.94
CA ASP A 530 -8.11 -4.92 -25.67
C ASP A 530 -7.09 -6.06 -25.58
N LEU A 531 -6.08 -5.96 -24.71
CA LEU A 531 -5.01 -6.97 -24.55
C LEU A 531 -4.32 -7.34 -25.87
N GLN A 532 -4.05 -6.36 -26.72
CA GLN A 532 -3.40 -6.57 -28.02
C GLN A 532 -1.95 -7.07 -27.88
N SER A 533 -1.31 -6.84 -26.75
CA SER A 533 0.04 -7.30 -26.43
C SER A 533 0.08 -8.64 -25.71
N VAL A 534 -1.07 -9.31 -25.55
CA VAL A 534 -1.22 -10.60 -24.85
C VAL A 534 -1.85 -11.63 -25.79
N SER A 535 -1.27 -12.82 -25.88
CA SER A 535 -1.82 -13.93 -26.67
C SER A 535 -2.81 -14.78 -25.87
N HIS A 536 -2.49 -15.05 -24.60
CA HIS A 536 -3.31 -15.87 -23.71
C HIS A 536 -3.43 -15.23 -22.34
N VAL A 537 -4.64 -15.22 -21.83
CA VAL A 537 -4.91 -14.93 -20.40
C VAL A 537 -5.33 -16.24 -19.74
N ILE A 538 -4.60 -16.64 -18.73
CA ILE A 538 -4.88 -17.81 -17.92
C ILE A 538 -5.41 -17.34 -16.58
N VAL A 539 -6.67 -17.61 -16.28
CA VAL A 539 -7.28 -17.25 -15.00
C VAL A 539 -7.28 -18.50 -14.12
N ASP A 540 -6.42 -18.50 -13.12
CA ASP A 540 -6.28 -19.63 -12.21
C ASP A 540 -7.17 -19.47 -10.98
N GLU A 541 -7.54 -20.60 -10.38
CA GLU A 541 -8.37 -20.69 -9.17
C GLU A 541 -9.73 -19.98 -9.33
N VAL A 542 -10.36 -20.06 -10.51
CA VAL A 542 -11.66 -19.38 -10.79
C VAL A 542 -12.78 -19.79 -9.83
N HIS A 543 -12.67 -20.95 -9.20
CA HIS A 543 -13.65 -21.46 -8.24
C HIS A 543 -13.63 -20.71 -6.89
N GLU A 544 -12.59 -19.90 -6.58
CA GLU A 544 -12.59 -19.04 -5.40
C GLU A 544 -13.63 -17.91 -5.48
N ARG A 545 -14.11 -17.58 -6.70
CA ARG A 545 -15.19 -16.61 -6.95
C ARG A 545 -14.95 -15.26 -6.25
N SER A 546 -13.68 -14.79 -6.28
CA SER A 546 -13.36 -13.45 -5.76
C SER A 546 -13.94 -12.35 -6.64
N THR A 547 -14.26 -11.20 -6.05
CA THR A 547 -14.79 -10.02 -6.77
C THR A 547 -13.93 -9.63 -7.96
N ASP A 548 -12.61 -9.58 -7.77
CA ASP A 548 -11.66 -9.26 -8.83
C ASP A 548 -11.68 -10.30 -9.96
N SER A 549 -11.80 -11.62 -9.62
CA SER A 549 -11.82 -12.68 -10.62
C SER A 549 -13.11 -12.66 -11.43
N ASP A 550 -14.26 -12.54 -10.78
CA ASP A 550 -15.56 -12.47 -11.47
C ASP A 550 -15.65 -11.22 -12.36
N PHE A 551 -15.12 -10.08 -11.88
CA PHE A 551 -15.03 -8.87 -12.67
C PHE A 551 -14.06 -9.01 -13.86
N LEU A 552 -12.93 -9.68 -13.68
CA LEU A 552 -12.01 -9.96 -14.79
C LEU A 552 -12.68 -10.84 -15.85
N LEU A 553 -13.41 -11.90 -15.46
CA LEU A 553 -14.12 -12.79 -16.39
C LEU A 553 -15.17 -12.02 -17.21
N LEU A 554 -15.88 -11.09 -16.57
CA LEU A 554 -16.85 -10.22 -17.23
C LEU A 554 -16.18 -9.33 -18.29
N LEU A 555 -15.03 -8.71 -17.97
CA LEU A 555 -14.26 -7.91 -18.91
C LEU A 555 -13.66 -8.74 -20.05
N LEU A 556 -13.12 -9.93 -19.73
CA LEU A 556 -12.54 -10.82 -20.74
C LEU A 556 -13.57 -11.29 -21.76
N ARG A 557 -14.81 -11.51 -21.35
CA ARG A 557 -15.92 -11.84 -22.27
C ARG A 557 -16.17 -10.71 -23.28
N ASP A 558 -16.16 -9.45 -22.81
CA ASP A 558 -16.29 -8.29 -23.70
C ASP A 558 -15.06 -8.10 -24.60
N ILE A 559 -13.85 -8.35 -24.09
CA ILE A 559 -12.60 -8.22 -24.85
C ILE A 559 -12.51 -9.30 -25.94
N LEU A 560 -12.98 -10.52 -25.69
CA LEU A 560 -13.02 -11.60 -26.68
C LEU A 560 -13.78 -11.20 -27.96
N ALA A 561 -14.83 -10.39 -27.84
CA ALA A 561 -15.56 -9.87 -28.98
C ALA A 561 -14.75 -8.86 -29.81
N ARG A 562 -13.84 -8.10 -29.16
CA ARG A 562 -13.01 -7.05 -29.80
C ARG A 562 -11.64 -7.54 -30.23
N ASN A 563 -11.07 -8.54 -29.56
CA ASN A 563 -9.75 -9.11 -29.86
C ASN A 563 -9.86 -10.58 -30.31
N PRO A 564 -9.89 -10.85 -31.63
CA PRO A 564 -10.03 -12.21 -32.14
C PRO A 564 -8.79 -13.09 -31.93
N SER A 565 -7.64 -12.52 -31.62
CA SER A 565 -6.39 -13.25 -31.39
C SER A 565 -6.18 -13.69 -29.94
N LEU A 566 -7.03 -13.23 -29.01
CA LEU A 566 -6.92 -13.55 -27.59
C LEU A 566 -7.50 -14.94 -27.31
N HIS A 567 -6.76 -15.74 -26.52
CA HIS A 567 -7.22 -17.01 -25.96
C HIS A 567 -7.35 -16.89 -24.44
N ILE A 568 -8.34 -17.55 -23.87
CA ILE A 568 -8.60 -17.59 -22.43
C ILE A 568 -8.56 -19.03 -21.94
N VAL A 569 -7.79 -19.27 -20.90
CA VAL A 569 -7.75 -20.55 -20.20
C VAL A 569 -8.25 -20.33 -18.78
N LEU A 570 -9.33 -21.00 -18.41
CA LEU A 570 -9.86 -20.99 -17.05
C LEU A 570 -9.38 -22.24 -16.33
N MET A 571 -8.77 -22.09 -15.16
CA MET A 571 -8.31 -23.23 -14.35
C MET A 571 -9.06 -23.29 -13.02
N SER A 572 -9.58 -24.46 -12.68
CA SER A 572 -10.38 -24.69 -11.47
C SER A 572 -9.89 -25.92 -10.70
N ALA A 573 -10.06 -25.94 -9.39
CA ALA A 573 -9.85 -27.14 -8.57
C ALA A 573 -11.14 -27.96 -8.40
N THR A 574 -12.30 -27.43 -8.72
CA THR A 574 -13.60 -28.08 -8.55
C THR A 574 -14.32 -28.33 -9.86
N ILE A 575 -15.29 -29.30 -9.85
CA ILE A 575 -16.02 -29.76 -11.03
C ILE A 575 -17.19 -28.85 -11.43
N GLN A 576 -17.23 -27.59 -11.01
CA GLN A 576 -18.26 -26.60 -11.43
C GLN A 576 -18.11 -26.19 -12.90
N ALA A 577 -17.98 -27.16 -13.79
CA ALA A 577 -17.78 -26.91 -15.20
C ALA A 577 -18.98 -26.20 -15.83
N GLU A 578 -20.20 -26.62 -15.48
CA GLU A 578 -21.43 -26.18 -16.13
C GLU A 578 -21.66 -24.66 -16.05
N THR A 579 -21.39 -24.06 -14.92
CA THR A 579 -21.53 -22.60 -14.71
C THR A 579 -20.60 -21.81 -15.63
N PHE A 580 -19.33 -22.20 -15.71
CA PHE A 580 -18.33 -21.49 -16.51
C PHE A 580 -18.43 -21.81 -18.00
N THR A 581 -18.75 -23.06 -18.35
CA THR A 581 -18.93 -23.44 -19.75
C THR A 581 -20.14 -22.77 -20.37
N SER A 582 -21.27 -22.70 -19.67
CA SER A 582 -22.45 -21.97 -20.12
C SER A 582 -22.22 -20.47 -20.21
N TYR A 583 -21.43 -19.90 -19.30
CA TYR A 583 -21.09 -18.49 -19.32
C TYR A 583 -20.26 -18.08 -20.55
N PHE A 584 -19.40 -18.96 -21.04
CA PHE A 584 -18.59 -18.78 -22.26
C PHE A 584 -19.12 -19.61 -23.47
N ASP A 585 -20.43 -19.58 -23.67
CA ASP A 585 -21.10 -20.10 -24.87
C ASP A 585 -20.74 -21.57 -25.23
N GLY A 586 -20.62 -22.42 -24.21
CA GLY A 586 -20.31 -23.86 -24.40
C GLY A 586 -18.82 -24.15 -24.56
N ALA A 587 -17.95 -23.37 -23.91
CA ALA A 587 -16.51 -23.61 -23.90
C ALA A 587 -16.17 -25.07 -23.51
N PRO A 588 -15.23 -25.74 -24.21
CA PRO A 588 -14.86 -27.12 -23.92
C PRO A 588 -14.29 -27.25 -22.49
N TYR A 589 -14.65 -28.36 -21.86
CA TYR A 589 -14.24 -28.75 -20.54
C TYR A 589 -13.25 -29.90 -20.58
N LEU A 590 -12.09 -29.73 -19.98
CA LEU A 590 -11.08 -30.75 -19.82
C LEU A 590 -10.90 -31.09 -18.35
N HIS A 591 -10.98 -32.35 -18.00
CA HIS A 591 -10.73 -32.82 -16.64
C HIS A 591 -9.36 -33.52 -16.54
N ILE A 592 -8.50 -33.05 -15.67
CA ILE A 592 -7.21 -33.68 -15.36
C ILE A 592 -7.39 -34.44 -14.04
N PRO A 593 -7.28 -35.78 -14.05
CA PRO A 593 -7.39 -36.56 -12.81
C PRO A 593 -6.27 -36.18 -11.84
N GLY A 594 -6.60 -36.07 -10.57
CA GLY A 594 -5.61 -35.81 -9.53
C GLY A 594 -4.86 -37.05 -9.08
N ARG A 595 -3.72 -36.87 -8.43
CA ARG A 595 -3.05 -37.90 -7.64
C ARG A 595 -3.42 -37.73 -6.17
N THR A 596 -4.69 -37.88 -5.82
CA THR A 596 -5.12 -37.82 -4.43
C THR A 596 -5.20 -39.22 -3.84
N PHE A 597 -4.64 -39.35 -2.66
CA PHE A 597 -4.80 -40.58 -1.87
C PHE A 597 -6.12 -40.49 -1.10
N PRO A 598 -6.70 -41.64 -0.71
CA PRO A 598 -7.94 -41.66 0.06
C PRO A 598 -7.73 -40.95 1.42
N VAL A 599 -8.72 -40.18 1.81
CA VAL A 599 -8.76 -39.51 3.11
C VAL A 599 -9.92 -40.09 3.90
N GLN A 600 -9.60 -40.65 5.09
CA GLN A 600 -10.62 -41.13 6.00
C GLN A 600 -11.19 -39.95 6.79
N GLU A 601 -12.50 -39.79 6.79
CA GLU A 601 -13.18 -38.67 7.43
C GLU A 601 -13.84 -39.15 8.74
N HIS A 602 -13.54 -38.43 9.84
CA HIS A 602 -14.13 -38.64 11.16
C HIS A 602 -14.92 -37.40 11.54
N TYR A 603 -16.18 -37.57 11.90
CA TYR A 603 -17.05 -36.50 12.33
C TYR A 603 -17.05 -36.32 13.84
N LEU A 604 -17.71 -35.29 14.35
CA LEU A 604 -17.78 -34.98 15.75
C LEU A 604 -18.19 -36.19 16.60
N GLU A 605 -19.17 -36.94 16.12
CA GLU A 605 -19.67 -38.17 16.74
C GLU A 605 -18.57 -39.22 16.91
N ASP A 606 -17.77 -39.38 15.84
CA ASP A 606 -16.66 -40.34 15.84
C ASP A 606 -15.49 -39.86 16.73
N ILE A 607 -15.21 -38.56 16.73
CA ILE A 607 -14.10 -37.96 17.51
C ILE A 607 -14.35 -38.04 18.99
N VAL A 608 -15.58 -37.74 19.47
CA VAL A 608 -15.96 -37.85 20.88
C VAL A 608 -15.79 -39.28 21.35
N HIS A 609 -16.20 -40.26 20.56
CA HIS A 609 -16.03 -41.69 20.87
C HIS A 609 -14.54 -42.07 20.92
N LEU A 610 -13.76 -41.72 19.89
CA LEU A 610 -12.35 -42.11 19.76
C LEU A 610 -11.44 -41.45 20.81
N SER A 611 -11.73 -40.19 21.17
CA SER A 611 -10.95 -39.44 22.18
C SER A 611 -11.43 -39.68 23.59
N SER A 612 -12.59 -40.34 23.79
CA SER A 612 -13.27 -40.45 25.09
C SER A 612 -13.47 -39.09 25.78
N TYR A 613 -13.55 -38.02 25.01
CA TYR A 613 -13.73 -36.66 25.54
C TYR A 613 -15.07 -36.49 26.21
N ARG A 614 -15.11 -35.79 27.33
CA ARG A 614 -16.32 -35.42 28.07
C ARG A 614 -16.36 -33.91 28.22
N SER A 615 -17.44 -33.30 27.69
CA SER A 615 -17.63 -31.86 27.85
C SER A 615 -17.87 -31.50 29.32
N PRO A 616 -17.20 -30.48 29.85
CA PRO A 616 -17.47 -29.97 31.19
C PRO A 616 -18.84 -29.27 31.28
N MET A 617 -19.44 -28.95 30.16
CA MET A 617 -20.77 -28.33 30.08
C MET A 617 -21.86 -29.41 30.20
N SER A 618 -22.67 -29.33 31.23
CA SER A 618 -23.85 -30.20 31.42
C SER A 618 -25.11 -29.43 31.02
N LEU A 619 -25.85 -29.94 30.05
CA LEU A 619 -27.19 -29.44 29.72
C LEU A 619 -28.22 -30.23 30.53
N SER A 620 -28.94 -29.54 31.41
CA SER A 620 -29.96 -30.12 32.31
C SER A 620 -31.31 -30.34 31.63
N LYS A 621 -31.50 -29.96 30.36
CA LYS A 621 -32.77 -30.13 29.65
C LYS A 621 -32.55 -30.67 28.24
N GLU A 622 -33.35 -31.63 27.81
CA GLU A 622 -33.50 -32.07 26.44
C GLU A 622 -34.11 -30.95 25.61
N ASP A 623 -33.45 -30.59 24.51
CA ASP A 623 -33.95 -29.63 23.51
C ASP A 623 -34.05 -30.35 22.17
N GLU A 624 -35.27 -30.62 21.71
CA GLU A 624 -35.53 -31.27 20.44
C GLU A 624 -34.83 -30.59 19.22
N ARG A 625 -34.51 -29.29 19.33
CA ARG A 625 -33.81 -28.56 18.28
C ARG A 625 -32.35 -28.97 18.21
N ILE A 626 -31.74 -29.25 19.37
CA ILE A 626 -30.33 -29.67 19.46
C ILE A 626 -30.22 -31.13 19.07
N ASP A 627 -31.18 -31.97 19.51
CA ASP A 627 -31.16 -33.40 19.22
C ASP A 627 -31.34 -33.73 17.73
N LYS A 628 -31.88 -32.80 16.94
CA LYS A 628 -31.91 -32.88 15.47
C LYS A 628 -30.55 -32.65 14.82
N LEU A 629 -29.57 -32.07 15.53
CA LEU A 629 -28.27 -31.74 14.98
C LEU A 629 -27.28 -32.91 14.88
N PHE A 630 -27.63 -34.07 15.42
CA PHE A 630 -26.84 -35.30 15.41
C PHE A 630 -27.71 -36.55 15.38
N ASP A 631 -27.14 -37.66 14.96
CA ASP A 631 -27.81 -38.95 14.93
C ASP A 631 -27.44 -39.77 16.20
N ALA A 632 -28.33 -39.73 17.19
CA ALA A 632 -28.13 -40.44 18.45
C ALA A 632 -27.97 -41.97 18.29
N SER A 633 -28.52 -42.56 17.23
CA SER A 633 -28.41 -44.02 17.01
C SER A 633 -26.99 -44.48 16.68
N ARG A 634 -26.12 -43.55 16.33
CA ARG A 634 -24.69 -43.80 16.03
C ARG A 634 -23.76 -43.58 17.21
N LEU A 635 -24.29 -43.13 18.36
CA LEU A 635 -23.53 -42.77 19.54
C LEU A 635 -23.73 -43.82 20.66
N SER A 636 -22.73 -44.00 21.50
CA SER A 636 -22.92 -44.70 22.76
C SER A 636 -23.76 -43.82 23.68
N GLU A 637 -24.52 -44.44 24.62
CA GLU A 637 -25.31 -43.70 25.61
C GLU A 637 -24.44 -42.70 26.41
N ALA A 638 -23.18 -43.06 26.64
CA ALA A 638 -22.20 -42.22 27.35
C ALA A 638 -21.73 -40.99 26.53
N ASP A 639 -21.78 -41.02 25.20
CA ASP A 639 -21.31 -39.95 24.33
C ASP A 639 -22.41 -38.92 24.00
N VAL A 640 -23.69 -39.32 24.02
CA VAL A 640 -24.86 -38.47 23.71
C VAL A 640 -24.85 -37.16 24.50
N PRO A 641 -24.64 -37.10 25.83
CA PRO A 641 -24.67 -35.87 26.60
C PRO A 641 -23.56 -34.90 26.12
N THR A 642 -22.38 -35.43 25.82
CA THR A 642 -21.23 -34.63 25.33
C THR A 642 -21.49 -34.04 23.99
N VAL A 643 -21.99 -34.82 23.03
CA VAL A 643 -22.29 -34.32 21.67
C VAL A 643 -23.42 -33.29 21.74
N ARG A 644 -24.44 -33.51 22.55
CA ARG A 644 -25.55 -32.56 22.79
C ARG A 644 -25.00 -31.23 23.34
N ALA A 645 -24.12 -31.25 24.33
CA ALA A 645 -23.51 -30.05 24.92
C ALA A 645 -22.69 -29.26 23.88
N LEU A 646 -21.89 -29.97 23.08
CA LEU A 646 -21.09 -29.36 22.02
C LEU A 646 -21.94 -28.72 20.91
N CYS A 647 -23.05 -29.38 20.49
CA CYS A 647 -23.99 -28.84 19.53
C CYS A 647 -24.73 -27.60 20.06
N ALA A 648 -25.00 -27.54 21.34
CA ALA A 648 -25.69 -26.42 21.99
C ALA A 648 -24.79 -25.17 22.10
N SER A 649 -23.50 -25.32 22.28
CA SER A 649 -22.57 -24.22 22.52
C SER A 649 -22.43 -23.30 21.34
N GLN A 650 -22.69 -23.77 20.11
CA GLN A 650 -22.50 -23.07 18.83
C GLN A 650 -21.10 -22.45 18.65
N ARG A 651 -20.17 -22.73 19.55
CA ARG A 651 -18.76 -22.25 19.52
C ARG A 651 -17.82 -23.43 19.37
N THR A 652 -16.63 -23.16 18.86
CA THR A 652 -15.56 -24.16 18.79
C THR A 652 -15.09 -24.46 20.21
N ASP A 653 -15.11 -25.73 20.59
CA ASP A 653 -14.52 -26.22 21.82
C ASP A 653 -13.03 -26.51 21.58
N TYR A 654 -12.16 -25.73 22.23
CA TYR A 654 -10.70 -25.83 22.01
C TYR A 654 -10.08 -26.99 22.77
N ASP A 655 -10.73 -27.46 23.85
CA ASP A 655 -10.28 -28.64 24.56
C ASP A 655 -10.52 -29.88 23.68
N LEU A 656 -11.69 -29.99 23.07
CA LEU A 656 -11.97 -31.04 22.08
C LEU A 656 -11.03 -30.95 20.89
N LEU A 657 -10.78 -29.73 20.38
CA LEU A 657 -9.85 -29.50 19.29
C LEU A 657 -8.45 -30.01 19.61
N SER A 658 -7.96 -29.70 20.81
CA SER A 658 -6.65 -30.16 21.28
C SER A 658 -6.60 -31.68 21.39
N GLN A 659 -7.67 -32.33 21.89
CA GLN A 659 -7.77 -33.79 21.95
C GLN A 659 -7.82 -34.43 20.55
N ALA A 660 -8.50 -33.82 19.59
CA ALA A 660 -8.47 -34.25 18.21
C ALA A 660 -7.05 -34.19 17.59
N VAL A 661 -6.29 -33.12 17.94
CA VAL A 661 -4.88 -32.99 17.54
C VAL A 661 -4.02 -34.05 18.21
N ALA A 662 -4.24 -34.34 19.50
CA ALA A 662 -3.53 -35.40 20.19
C ALA A 662 -3.81 -36.79 19.59
N LEU A 663 -5.06 -37.05 19.24
CA LEU A 663 -5.47 -38.28 18.54
C LEU A 663 -4.79 -38.39 17.15
N ALA A 664 -4.77 -37.31 16.40
CA ALA A 664 -4.05 -37.23 15.13
C ALA A 664 -2.54 -37.47 15.33
N ALA A 665 -1.93 -36.88 16.35
CA ALA A 665 -0.52 -37.08 16.67
C ALA A 665 -0.18 -38.54 17.03
N GLN A 666 -1.00 -39.21 17.81
CA GLN A 666 -0.86 -40.65 18.16
C GLN A 666 -0.97 -41.52 16.89
N ARG A 667 -1.91 -41.23 16.01
CA ARG A 667 -2.07 -41.95 14.74
C ARG A 667 -0.90 -41.70 13.80
N ALA A 668 -0.39 -40.48 13.76
CA ALA A 668 0.75 -40.08 12.98
C ALA A 668 2.07 -40.78 13.39
N GLU A 669 2.20 -41.28 14.64
CA GLU A 669 3.34 -42.09 15.07
C GLU A 669 3.35 -43.49 14.44
N LYS A 670 2.19 -43.99 14.04
CA LYS A 670 2.04 -45.30 13.43
C LYS A 670 2.24 -45.29 11.93
N VAL A 671 2.44 -44.12 11.34
CA VAL A 671 2.63 -43.94 9.88
C VAL A 671 4.10 -44.03 9.55
N ASP A 672 4.52 -45.14 8.92
CA ASP A 672 5.88 -45.31 8.39
C ASP A 672 6.08 -44.54 7.11
N PHE A 673 6.91 -43.52 7.14
CA PHE A 673 7.41 -42.85 5.92
C PHE A 673 8.52 -43.68 5.25
N THR A 674 8.13 -44.76 4.55
CA THR A 674 9.08 -45.54 3.73
C THR A 674 9.33 -44.83 2.40
N GLY A 675 10.10 -43.78 2.41
CA GLY A 675 10.50 -43.06 1.21
C GLY A 675 10.99 -41.66 1.54
N SER A 676 11.78 -41.06 0.74
CA SER A 676 12.39 -39.74 0.62
C SER A 676 12.01 -38.57 1.57
N LEU A 677 11.00 -38.68 2.42
CA LEU A 677 10.59 -37.67 3.42
C LEU A 677 11.27 -37.97 4.76
N THR A 678 12.15 -37.04 5.15
CA THR A 678 12.96 -37.16 6.37
C THR A 678 12.28 -36.58 7.62
N SER A 679 10.98 -36.21 7.53
CA SER A 679 10.21 -35.55 8.61
C SER A 679 8.97 -36.35 8.98
N ARG A 680 8.49 -36.20 10.24
CA ARG A 680 7.24 -36.81 10.74
C ARG A 680 6.02 -36.19 10.03
N ALA A 681 4.90 -36.92 9.97
CA ALA A 681 3.63 -36.48 9.41
C ALA A 681 3.14 -35.19 10.10
N ALA A 682 2.86 -34.14 9.33
CA ALA A 682 2.36 -32.86 9.85
C ALA A 682 0.83 -32.88 10.01
N ILE A 683 0.36 -32.09 10.97
CA ILE A 683 -1.05 -31.89 11.28
C ILE A 683 -1.43 -30.46 10.87
N LEU A 684 -2.53 -30.30 10.14
CA LEU A 684 -3.07 -29.00 9.72
C LEU A 684 -4.42 -28.78 10.40
N VAL A 685 -4.52 -27.69 11.18
CA VAL A 685 -5.73 -27.33 11.93
C VAL A 685 -6.35 -26.09 11.27
N PHE A 686 -7.64 -26.16 10.89
CA PHE A 686 -8.37 -25.02 10.33
C PHE A 686 -9.20 -24.31 11.40
N CYS A 687 -8.91 -23.01 11.59
CA CYS A 687 -9.63 -22.11 12.49
C CYS A 687 -10.25 -20.92 11.72
N PRO A 688 -11.36 -20.33 12.20
CA PRO A 688 -12.05 -19.25 11.50
C PRO A 688 -11.29 -17.94 11.46
N GLY A 689 -10.42 -17.64 12.45
CA GLY A 689 -9.73 -16.37 12.53
C GLY A 689 -8.45 -16.39 13.39
N VAL A 690 -7.79 -15.22 13.51
CA VAL A 690 -6.51 -15.09 14.21
C VAL A 690 -6.65 -15.25 15.73
N GLY A 691 -7.75 -14.78 16.30
CA GLY A 691 -8.06 -14.97 17.73
C GLY A 691 -8.20 -16.46 18.07
N GLU A 692 -8.92 -17.19 17.22
CA GLU A 692 -9.16 -18.62 17.35
C GLU A 692 -7.89 -19.45 17.10
N ILE A 693 -7.00 -19.00 16.21
CA ILE A 693 -5.67 -19.62 16.06
C ILE A 693 -4.90 -19.56 17.36
N ARG A 694 -4.90 -18.43 18.06
CA ARG A 694 -4.19 -18.30 19.34
C ARG A 694 -4.78 -19.24 20.40
N GLN A 695 -6.11 -19.22 20.55
CA GLN A 695 -6.79 -20.11 21.52
C GLN A 695 -6.52 -21.59 21.22
N ALA A 696 -6.55 -21.98 19.95
CA ALA A 696 -6.22 -23.33 19.53
C ALA A 696 -4.74 -23.69 19.83
N MET A 697 -3.82 -22.77 19.56
CA MET A 697 -2.40 -22.96 19.84
C MET A 697 -2.15 -23.08 21.35
N ASP A 698 -2.77 -22.23 22.18
CA ASP A 698 -2.66 -22.28 23.64
C ASP A 698 -3.19 -23.62 24.20
N ALA A 699 -4.34 -24.08 23.66
CA ALA A 699 -4.93 -25.38 24.08
C ALA A 699 -4.07 -26.57 23.62
N ILE A 700 -3.44 -26.51 22.44
CA ILE A 700 -2.55 -27.60 21.97
C ILE A 700 -1.23 -27.58 22.73
N ASP A 701 -0.67 -26.41 23.04
CA ASP A 701 0.58 -26.27 23.80
C ASP A 701 0.45 -26.81 25.23
N ALA A 702 -0.74 -26.61 25.84
CA ALA A 702 -1.06 -27.14 27.17
C ALA A 702 -0.96 -28.67 27.25
N LEU A 703 -1.14 -29.38 26.13
CA LEU A 703 -0.98 -30.85 26.06
C LEU A 703 0.49 -31.32 26.12
N ARG A 704 1.46 -30.41 25.89
CA ARG A 704 2.90 -30.70 25.88
C ARG A 704 3.27 -31.91 25.04
N LEU A 705 2.76 -31.96 23.80
CA LEU A 705 3.03 -33.04 22.86
C LEU A 705 4.52 -33.07 22.50
N ASP A 706 5.14 -34.26 22.61
CA ASP A 706 6.57 -34.43 22.41
C ASP A 706 6.98 -34.11 20.98
N GLY A 707 7.98 -33.20 20.84
CA GLY A 707 8.51 -32.75 19.55
C GLY A 707 7.54 -31.91 18.73
N ALA A 708 6.45 -31.37 19.28
CA ALA A 708 5.51 -30.53 18.55
C ALA A 708 6.07 -29.14 18.27
N VAL A 709 6.06 -28.73 17.00
CA VAL A 709 6.39 -27.38 16.55
C VAL A 709 5.12 -26.71 16.07
N LEU A 710 4.59 -25.78 16.89
CA LEU A 710 3.38 -25.02 16.59
C LEU A 710 3.68 -23.87 15.65
N LEU A 711 2.99 -23.78 14.51
CA LEU A 711 3.18 -22.76 13.49
C LEU A 711 1.83 -22.13 13.14
N PRO A 712 1.65 -20.82 13.39
CA PRO A 712 0.46 -20.11 12.90
C PRO A 712 0.57 -19.84 11.40
N LEU A 713 -0.58 -19.86 10.70
CA LEU A 713 -0.63 -19.51 9.26
C LEU A 713 -1.90 -18.72 8.93
N HIS A 714 -1.74 -17.42 8.74
CA HIS A 714 -2.82 -16.53 8.34
C HIS A 714 -2.31 -15.35 7.50
N ALA A 715 -3.19 -14.67 6.80
CA ALA A 715 -2.86 -13.58 5.87
C ALA A 715 -2.18 -12.36 6.53
N ASN A 716 -2.28 -12.20 7.85
CA ASN A 716 -1.70 -11.06 8.56
C ASN A 716 -0.24 -11.28 8.99
N LEU A 717 0.29 -12.49 8.83
CA LEU A 717 1.69 -12.77 9.13
C LEU A 717 2.63 -12.12 8.12
N ALA A 718 3.80 -11.73 8.58
CA ALA A 718 4.87 -11.28 7.69
C ALA A 718 5.32 -12.41 6.74
N ALA A 719 5.79 -12.07 5.54
CA ALA A 719 6.14 -13.05 4.52
C ALA A 719 7.20 -14.06 4.99
N HIS A 720 8.15 -13.65 5.84
CA HIS A 720 9.17 -14.54 6.38
C HIS A 720 8.58 -15.54 7.39
N GLU A 721 7.59 -15.15 8.19
CA GLU A 721 6.88 -16.04 9.13
C GLU A 721 6.04 -17.07 8.36
N GLN A 722 5.34 -16.63 7.31
CA GLN A 722 4.59 -17.57 6.46
C GLN A 722 5.51 -18.60 5.79
N ARG A 723 6.77 -18.25 5.47
CA ARG A 723 7.75 -19.18 4.89
C ARG A 723 8.20 -20.25 5.89
N ARG A 724 8.13 -20.01 7.20
CA ARG A 724 8.51 -21.00 8.23
C ARG A 724 7.75 -22.32 8.10
N VAL A 725 6.49 -22.28 7.66
CA VAL A 725 5.67 -23.47 7.44
C VAL A 725 6.26 -24.43 6.40
N PHE A 726 7.05 -23.89 5.43
CA PHE A 726 7.71 -24.69 4.38
C PHE A 726 9.11 -25.16 4.77
N GLN A 727 9.71 -24.61 5.82
CA GLN A 727 11.03 -25.02 6.28
C GLN A 727 10.97 -26.43 6.86
N ARG A 728 12.01 -27.20 6.64
CA ARG A 728 12.13 -28.52 7.24
C ARG A 728 12.39 -28.39 8.73
N VAL A 729 11.74 -29.24 9.51
CA VAL A 729 11.98 -29.40 10.95
C VAL A 729 12.90 -30.60 11.19
N GLN A 730 13.40 -30.75 12.41
CA GLN A 730 14.27 -31.89 12.77
C GLN A 730 13.50 -33.21 12.72
N LYS A 731 14.20 -34.33 12.56
CA LYS A 731 13.59 -35.67 12.39
C LYS A 731 12.67 -36.08 13.55
N HIS A 732 12.94 -35.61 14.75
CA HIS A 732 12.12 -35.89 15.93
C HIS A 732 10.98 -34.89 16.12
N GLU A 733 10.97 -33.79 15.36
CA GLU A 733 9.95 -32.76 15.48
C GLU A 733 8.80 -33.02 14.52
N ARG A 734 7.60 -32.57 14.93
CA ARG A 734 6.35 -32.63 14.15
C ARG A 734 5.75 -31.26 14.00
N LYS A 735 5.46 -30.84 12.78
CA LYS A 735 4.72 -29.61 12.54
C LYS A 735 3.25 -29.76 12.88
N ILE A 736 2.73 -28.85 13.69
CA ILE A 736 1.30 -28.62 13.88
C ILE A 736 1.01 -27.22 13.40
N ILE A 737 0.32 -27.11 12.26
CA ILE A 737 0.08 -25.84 11.60
C ILE A 737 -1.36 -25.44 11.88
N VAL A 738 -1.55 -24.33 12.59
CA VAL A 738 -2.87 -23.78 12.89
C VAL A 738 -3.16 -22.63 11.94
N ALA A 739 -4.14 -22.80 11.04
CA ALA A 739 -4.33 -21.93 9.89
C ALA A 739 -5.76 -21.43 9.73
N THR A 740 -5.91 -20.28 9.09
CA THR A 740 -7.18 -19.88 8.49
C THR A 740 -7.36 -20.52 7.10
N ASN A 741 -8.42 -20.14 6.39
CA ASN A 741 -8.65 -20.54 4.99
C ASN A 741 -7.49 -20.20 4.00
N VAL A 742 -6.44 -19.51 4.44
CA VAL A 742 -5.20 -19.33 3.64
C VAL A 742 -4.57 -20.66 3.25
N ALA A 743 -4.67 -21.68 4.12
CA ALA A 743 -4.16 -23.03 3.84
C ALA A 743 -5.12 -23.90 3.02
N GLU A 744 -6.31 -23.40 2.68
CA GLU A 744 -7.37 -24.18 2.01
C GLU A 744 -7.06 -24.42 0.52
N THR A 745 -6.47 -23.43 -0.18
CA THR A 745 -6.27 -23.50 -1.63
C THR A 745 -4.81 -23.43 -2.06
N SER A 746 -4.24 -22.30 -2.14
CA SER A 746 -3.02 -21.96 -2.89
C SER A 746 -1.68 -22.44 -2.30
N ILE A 747 -1.67 -23.11 -1.14
CA ILE A 747 -0.45 -23.50 -0.43
C ILE A 747 -0.33 -25.02 -0.39
N THR A 748 0.79 -25.57 -0.83
CA THR A 748 1.09 -26.97 -0.73
C THR A 748 2.13 -27.22 0.34
N ILE A 749 1.75 -27.89 1.43
CA ILE A 749 2.64 -28.34 2.49
C ILE A 749 2.79 -29.85 2.31
N PRO A 750 3.96 -30.36 1.89
CA PRO A 750 4.11 -31.74 1.45
C PRO A 750 3.88 -32.79 2.55
N GLU A 751 4.11 -32.42 3.80
CA GLU A 751 4.16 -33.35 4.93
C GLU A 751 2.80 -33.53 5.64
N VAL A 752 1.74 -32.82 5.19
CA VAL A 752 0.42 -32.87 5.83
C VAL A 752 -0.29 -34.18 5.48
N CYS A 753 -0.59 -34.94 6.50
CA CYS A 753 -1.34 -36.21 6.42
C CYS A 753 -2.59 -36.19 7.31
N PHE A 754 -2.67 -35.28 8.24
CA PHE A 754 -3.78 -35.16 9.18
C PHE A 754 -4.35 -33.75 9.12
N VAL A 755 -5.67 -33.66 9.07
CA VAL A 755 -6.41 -32.39 9.08
C VAL A 755 -7.40 -32.38 10.24
N VAL A 756 -7.44 -31.30 11.00
CA VAL A 756 -8.50 -31.02 11.98
C VAL A 756 -9.26 -29.79 11.48
N ASP A 757 -10.57 -29.96 11.18
CA ASP A 757 -11.39 -28.91 10.60
C ASP A 757 -12.53 -28.51 11.55
N THR A 758 -12.52 -27.24 11.99
CA THR A 758 -13.61 -26.67 12.78
C THR A 758 -14.92 -26.51 11.99
N GLY A 759 -14.86 -26.60 10.65
CA GLY A 759 -16.00 -26.34 9.77
C GLY A 759 -16.45 -24.87 9.75
N ARG A 760 -15.70 -23.98 10.38
CA ARG A 760 -16.03 -22.57 10.50
C ARG A 760 -15.14 -21.70 9.62
N VAL A 761 -15.68 -20.54 9.21
CA VAL A 761 -14.96 -19.53 8.45
C VAL A 761 -15.46 -18.13 8.82
N ARG A 762 -14.59 -17.13 8.79
CA ARG A 762 -14.99 -15.74 8.86
C ARG A 762 -15.03 -15.16 7.46
N GLU A 763 -16.21 -14.69 7.06
CA GLU A 763 -16.43 -14.07 5.77
C GLU A 763 -16.97 -12.65 5.92
N ALA A 764 -16.50 -11.76 5.02
CA ALA A 764 -17.03 -10.41 4.93
C ALA A 764 -18.48 -10.47 4.41
N GLN A 765 -19.38 -9.79 5.10
CA GLN A 765 -20.75 -9.58 4.68
C GLN A 765 -21.04 -8.09 4.70
N TYR A 766 -21.49 -7.57 3.60
CA TYR A 766 -21.84 -6.16 3.42
C TYR A 766 -23.33 -5.95 3.66
N ASP A 767 -23.63 -5.06 4.59
CA ASP A 767 -24.98 -4.59 4.82
C ASP A 767 -25.21 -3.34 3.99
N ALA A 768 -25.97 -3.47 2.89
CA ALA A 768 -26.21 -2.36 1.95
C ALA A 768 -27.07 -1.24 2.55
N GLN A 769 -27.88 -1.54 3.58
CA GLN A 769 -28.71 -0.53 4.24
C GLN A 769 -27.89 0.30 5.24
N ALA A 770 -27.07 -0.39 6.04
CA ALA A 770 -26.20 0.26 7.01
C ALA A 770 -24.91 0.83 6.39
N GLY A 771 -24.54 0.40 5.18
CA GLY A 771 -23.29 0.76 4.50
C GLY A 771 -22.02 0.25 5.21
N VAL A 772 -22.14 -0.85 5.95
CA VAL A 772 -21.07 -1.38 6.80
C VAL A 772 -20.71 -2.81 6.38
N SER A 773 -19.41 -3.08 6.26
CA SER A 773 -18.90 -4.45 6.11
C SER A 773 -18.63 -5.05 7.49
N ARG A 774 -19.17 -6.24 7.73
CA ARG A 774 -18.94 -7.01 8.96
C ARG A 774 -18.23 -8.32 8.62
N LEU A 775 -17.33 -8.74 9.47
CA LEU A 775 -16.69 -10.04 9.37
C LEU A 775 -17.44 -11.02 10.28
N LEU A 776 -18.29 -11.85 9.69
CA LEU A 776 -19.14 -12.79 10.43
C LEU A 776 -18.58 -14.20 10.37
N GLU A 777 -18.64 -14.88 11.50
CA GLU A 777 -18.34 -16.31 11.58
C GLU A 777 -19.55 -17.12 11.13
N GLN A 778 -19.34 -18.06 10.21
CA GLN A 778 -20.38 -18.93 9.67
C GLN A 778 -19.81 -20.30 9.33
N TRP A 779 -20.69 -21.24 9.00
CA TRP A 779 -20.28 -22.55 8.49
C TRP A 779 -19.57 -22.39 7.14
N ALA A 780 -18.44 -23.04 7.00
CA ALA A 780 -17.77 -23.18 5.71
C ALA A 780 -18.62 -24.01 4.76
N SER A 781 -18.50 -23.78 3.46
CA SER A 781 -19.22 -24.58 2.48
C SER A 781 -18.70 -26.01 2.42
N ARG A 782 -19.55 -26.97 1.99
CA ARG A 782 -19.15 -28.38 1.78
C ARG A 782 -17.97 -28.49 0.82
N ALA A 783 -17.94 -27.67 -0.22
CA ALA A 783 -16.82 -27.62 -1.17
C ALA A 783 -15.52 -27.18 -0.48
N ALA A 784 -15.56 -26.15 0.40
CA ALA A 784 -14.40 -25.71 1.17
C ALA A 784 -13.91 -26.78 2.14
N CYS A 785 -14.83 -27.41 2.89
CA CYS A 785 -14.50 -28.51 3.81
C CYS A 785 -13.89 -29.73 3.08
N LYS A 786 -14.39 -30.06 1.87
CA LYS A 786 -13.80 -31.08 1.02
C LYS A 786 -12.37 -30.72 0.58
N GLN A 787 -12.12 -29.45 0.22
CA GLN A 787 -10.77 -28.98 -0.11
C GLN A 787 -9.82 -29.05 1.07
N ARG A 788 -10.29 -28.67 2.29
CA ARG A 788 -9.55 -28.79 3.54
C ARG A 788 -9.18 -30.25 3.83
N ALA A 789 -10.13 -31.16 3.77
CA ALA A 789 -9.88 -32.61 3.93
C ALA A 789 -8.86 -33.12 2.89
N GLY A 790 -8.98 -32.69 1.63
CA GLY A 790 -8.04 -33.06 0.57
C GLY A 790 -6.58 -32.61 0.81
N ARG A 791 -6.31 -31.77 1.80
CA ARG A 791 -4.94 -31.45 2.20
C ARG A 791 -4.20 -32.64 2.81
N ALA A 792 -4.92 -33.53 3.49
CA ALA A 792 -4.35 -34.75 4.07
C ALA A 792 -3.92 -35.79 3.03
N GLY A 793 -4.61 -35.86 1.87
CA GLY A 793 -4.42 -36.89 0.84
C GLY A 793 -3.44 -36.53 -0.28
N ARG A 794 -2.48 -35.63 -0.09
CA ARG A 794 -1.59 -35.17 -1.17
C ARG A 794 -0.38 -36.06 -1.44
N THR A 795 0.23 -36.56 -0.41
CA THR A 795 1.49 -37.34 -0.48
C THR A 795 1.30 -38.79 -0.13
N MET A 796 0.28 -39.10 0.66
CA MET A 796 -0.06 -40.43 1.15
C MET A 796 -1.50 -40.45 1.63
N PRO A 797 -2.10 -41.65 1.94
CA PRO A 797 -3.40 -41.73 2.60
C PRO A 797 -3.39 -40.94 3.92
N GLY A 798 -4.48 -40.22 4.18
CA GLY A 798 -4.56 -39.35 5.35
C GLY A 798 -5.91 -39.44 6.06
N GLU A 799 -6.04 -38.67 7.14
CA GLU A 799 -7.26 -38.59 7.93
C GLU A 799 -7.69 -37.15 8.16
N CYS A 800 -9.02 -36.93 8.19
CA CYS A 800 -9.61 -35.61 8.47
C CYS A 800 -10.57 -35.72 9.65
N PHE A 801 -10.33 -34.93 10.69
CA PHE A 801 -11.16 -34.85 11.90
C PHE A 801 -12.03 -33.58 11.80
N ARG A 802 -13.34 -33.77 11.57
CA ARG A 802 -14.32 -32.72 11.44
C ARG A 802 -15.00 -32.43 12.77
N LEU A 803 -14.77 -31.28 13.36
CA LEU A 803 -15.35 -30.88 14.65
C LEU A 803 -16.80 -30.40 14.51
N TYR A 804 -17.56 -31.07 13.65
CA TYR A 804 -18.99 -30.84 13.42
C TYR A 804 -19.65 -32.16 13.01
N THR A 805 -20.97 -32.20 13.17
CA THR A 805 -21.77 -33.41 12.93
C THR A 805 -22.05 -33.65 11.46
N ARG A 806 -22.37 -34.89 11.10
CA ARG A 806 -22.84 -35.24 9.74
C ARG A 806 -24.10 -34.45 9.36
N TYR A 807 -24.97 -34.19 10.33
CA TYR A 807 -26.18 -33.39 10.10
C TYR A 807 -25.83 -31.95 9.69
N VAL A 808 -24.88 -31.33 10.37
CA VAL A 808 -24.41 -29.98 10.04
C VAL A 808 -23.90 -29.91 8.61
N GLU A 809 -23.09 -30.90 8.17
CA GLU A 809 -22.62 -30.96 6.78
C GLU A 809 -23.76 -31.09 5.78
N ALA A 810 -24.71 -32.00 6.06
CA ALA A 810 -25.79 -32.30 5.11
C ALA A 810 -26.81 -31.16 4.96
N HIS A 811 -27.13 -30.44 6.09
CA HIS A 811 -28.29 -29.55 6.14
C HIS A 811 -27.93 -28.08 6.44
N LEU A 812 -26.84 -27.78 7.13
CA LEU A 812 -26.48 -26.40 7.51
C LEU A 812 -25.36 -25.81 6.66
N GLN A 813 -24.44 -26.63 6.17
CA GLN A 813 -23.41 -26.17 5.26
C GLN A 813 -23.96 -26.01 3.84
N LYS A 814 -23.75 -24.83 3.26
CA LYS A 814 -24.09 -24.58 1.85
C LYS A 814 -23.24 -25.48 0.94
N PRO A 815 -23.75 -25.92 -0.20
CA PRO A 815 -22.94 -26.69 -1.16
C PRO A 815 -21.67 -25.95 -1.55
N GLN A 816 -21.78 -24.62 -1.71
CA GLN A 816 -20.69 -23.73 -2.12
C GLN A 816 -20.76 -22.39 -1.41
N SER A 817 -19.61 -21.70 -1.36
CA SER A 817 -19.53 -20.35 -0.82
C SER A 817 -20.27 -19.36 -1.74
N VAL A 818 -20.94 -18.37 -1.14
CA VAL A 818 -21.56 -17.28 -1.90
C VAL A 818 -20.45 -16.48 -2.58
N PRO A 819 -20.56 -16.16 -3.88
CA PRO A 819 -19.58 -15.33 -4.58
C PRO A 819 -19.31 -14.02 -3.86
N GLU A 820 -18.06 -13.60 -3.83
CA GLU A 820 -17.65 -12.40 -3.11
C GLU A 820 -18.33 -11.13 -3.63
N ILE A 821 -18.59 -11.07 -4.94
CA ILE A 821 -19.29 -9.94 -5.58
C ILE A 821 -20.71 -9.70 -5.04
N GLN A 822 -21.35 -10.73 -4.45
CA GLN A 822 -22.69 -10.63 -3.86
C GLN A 822 -22.67 -10.18 -2.37
N ARG A 823 -21.49 -10.17 -1.73
CA ARG A 823 -21.37 -9.95 -0.27
C ARG A 823 -20.35 -8.88 0.13
N THR A 824 -19.78 -8.15 -0.84
CA THR A 824 -18.79 -7.08 -0.62
C THR A 824 -19.28 -5.74 -1.18
N PRO A 825 -18.74 -4.61 -0.69
CA PRO A 825 -19.03 -3.29 -1.25
C PRO A 825 -18.62 -3.21 -2.73
N LEU A 826 -19.43 -2.60 -3.56
CA LEU A 826 -19.24 -2.57 -5.02
C LEU A 826 -18.68 -1.25 -5.55
N GLU A 827 -18.46 -0.23 -4.72
CA GLU A 827 -18.02 1.11 -5.13
C GLU A 827 -16.71 1.06 -5.93
N GLY A 828 -15.75 0.27 -5.46
CA GLY A 828 -14.46 0.10 -6.14
C GLY A 828 -14.60 -0.54 -7.52
N VAL A 829 -15.42 -1.59 -7.63
CA VAL A 829 -15.69 -2.29 -8.90
C VAL A 829 -16.41 -1.35 -9.86
N MET A 830 -17.47 -0.67 -9.41
CA MET A 830 -18.24 0.26 -10.23
C MET A 830 -17.37 1.42 -10.74
N LEU A 831 -16.47 1.93 -9.91
CA LEU A 831 -15.51 2.96 -10.29
C LEU A 831 -14.54 2.47 -11.38
N GLN A 832 -14.04 1.24 -11.23
CA GLN A 832 -13.18 0.61 -12.24
C GLN A 832 -13.92 0.33 -13.55
N VAL A 833 -15.18 -0.14 -13.49
CA VAL A 833 -16.03 -0.30 -14.69
C VAL A 833 -16.12 1.02 -15.46
N LYS A 834 -16.40 2.12 -14.74
CA LYS A 834 -16.50 3.45 -15.37
C LYS A 834 -15.17 3.96 -15.91
N ALA A 835 -14.05 3.59 -15.29
CA ALA A 835 -12.74 3.95 -15.83
C ALA A 835 -12.44 3.23 -17.17
N ILE A 836 -12.92 1.98 -17.31
CA ILE A 836 -12.72 1.16 -18.52
C ILE A 836 -13.78 1.50 -19.58
N GLN A 837 -15.03 1.71 -19.18
CA GLN A 837 -16.17 2.01 -20.04
C GLN A 837 -16.86 3.32 -19.60
N PRO A 838 -16.32 4.50 -19.95
CA PRO A 838 -16.79 5.79 -19.42
C PRO A 838 -18.27 6.08 -19.71
N HIS A 839 -18.80 5.63 -20.83
CA HIS A 839 -20.16 5.88 -21.29
C HIS A 839 -21.10 4.66 -21.12
N GLY A 840 -20.60 3.54 -20.59
CA GLY A 840 -21.40 2.33 -20.41
C GLY A 840 -22.38 2.45 -19.23
N ASP A 841 -23.51 1.74 -19.28
CA ASP A 841 -24.38 1.53 -18.14
C ASP A 841 -23.78 0.47 -17.21
N ILE A 842 -23.40 0.90 -15.99
CA ILE A 842 -22.76 0.00 -15.00
C ILE A 842 -23.70 -1.14 -14.59
N LYS A 843 -25.00 -0.84 -14.40
CA LYS A 843 -25.99 -1.82 -13.99
C LYS A 843 -26.15 -2.89 -15.03
N ALA A 844 -26.36 -2.50 -16.28
CA ALA A 844 -26.48 -3.42 -17.41
C ALA A 844 -25.20 -4.24 -17.62
N PHE A 845 -24.05 -3.66 -17.33
CA PHE A 845 -22.76 -4.35 -17.42
C PHE A 845 -22.59 -5.41 -16.31
N LEU A 846 -22.81 -5.06 -15.05
CA LEU A 846 -22.66 -5.97 -13.92
C LEU A 846 -23.73 -7.06 -13.86
N GLN A 847 -24.91 -6.84 -14.46
CA GLN A 847 -25.93 -7.87 -14.63
C GLN A 847 -25.52 -9.00 -15.59
N LYS A 848 -24.49 -8.80 -16.41
CA LYS A 848 -23.90 -9.86 -17.25
C LYS A 848 -22.92 -10.75 -16.50
N ALA A 849 -22.66 -10.51 -15.22
CA ALA A 849 -21.79 -11.37 -14.41
C ALA A 849 -22.35 -12.78 -14.27
N ILE A 850 -21.51 -13.74 -13.93
CA ILE A 850 -21.90 -15.15 -13.71
C ILE A 850 -23.00 -15.23 -12.64
N ASP A 851 -22.78 -14.56 -11.51
CA ASP A 851 -23.76 -14.36 -10.45
C ASP A 851 -23.91 -12.85 -10.21
N PRO A 852 -24.92 -12.21 -10.78
CA PRO A 852 -25.11 -10.75 -10.65
C PRO A 852 -25.24 -10.30 -9.19
N PRO A 853 -24.68 -9.16 -8.81
CA PRO A 853 -24.84 -8.62 -7.49
C PRO A 853 -26.30 -8.17 -7.26
N PRO A 854 -26.77 -8.13 -5.98
CA PRO A 854 -28.10 -7.65 -5.64
C PRO A 854 -28.29 -6.19 -6.08
N LEU A 855 -29.49 -5.86 -6.57
CA LEU A 855 -29.82 -4.50 -7.01
C LEU A 855 -29.66 -3.47 -5.90
N GLU A 856 -30.03 -3.82 -4.68
CA GLU A 856 -29.87 -2.96 -3.50
C GLU A 856 -28.40 -2.59 -3.24
N ALA A 857 -27.48 -3.53 -3.43
CA ALA A 857 -26.05 -3.27 -3.28
C ALA A 857 -25.51 -2.36 -4.41
N LEU A 858 -26.00 -2.52 -5.64
CA LEU A 858 -25.69 -1.63 -6.75
C LEU A 858 -26.19 -0.21 -6.51
N ASP A 859 -27.45 -0.08 -6.04
CA ASP A 859 -28.07 1.22 -5.73
C ASP A 859 -27.32 1.93 -4.59
N ALA A 860 -26.93 1.20 -3.55
CA ALA A 860 -26.14 1.73 -2.44
C ALA A 860 -24.76 2.21 -2.90
N ALA A 861 -24.05 1.38 -3.67
CA ALA A 861 -22.72 1.72 -4.22
C ALA A 861 -22.80 2.94 -5.16
N HIS A 862 -23.83 2.99 -6.03
CA HIS A 862 -24.02 4.15 -6.91
C HIS A 862 -24.28 5.44 -6.12
N ARG A 863 -25.17 5.40 -5.12
CA ARG A 863 -25.41 6.54 -4.23
C ARG A 863 -24.13 7.01 -3.54
N HIS A 864 -23.30 6.08 -3.06
CA HIS A 864 -22.03 6.41 -2.44
C HIS A 864 -21.05 7.09 -3.41
N LEU A 865 -20.99 6.63 -4.67
CA LEU A 865 -20.15 7.26 -5.70
C LEU A 865 -20.62 8.66 -6.06
N VAL A 866 -21.94 8.90 -6.09
CA VAL A 866 -22.53 10.23 -6.29
C VAL A 866 -22.23 11.17 -5.11
N ILE A 867 -22.45 10.71 -3.87
CA ILE A 867 -22.14 11.49 -2.65
C ILE A 867 -20.66 11.79 -2.54
N THR A 868 -19.81 10.83 -2.93
CA THR A 868 -18.36 11.03 -2.94
C THR A 868 -17.91 12.02 -4.01
N GLY A 869 -18.77 12.33 -5.00
CA GLY A 869 -18.44 13.17 -6.15
C GLY A 869 -17.59 12.45 -7.20
N ALA A 870 -17.53 11.13 -7.18
CA ALA A 870 -16.77 10.35 -8.16
C ALA A 870 -17.47 10.24 -9.51
N VAL A 871 -18.81 10.27 -9.53
CA VAL A 871 -19.64 10.28 -10.74
C VAL A 871 -20.55 11.49 -10.74
N HIS A 872 -20.92 11.96 -11.92
CA HIS A 872 -21.88 13.06 -12.06
C HIS A 872 -23.27 12.65 -11.52
N ARG A 873 -24.00 13.60 -10.96
CA ARG A 873 -25.35 13.35 -10.41
C ARG A 873 -26.36 13.01 -11.49
N ASP A 874 -26.20 13.61 -12.66
CA ASP A 874 -27.11 13.44 -13.78
C ASP A 874 -26.69 12.24 -14.63
N GLY A 875 -27.66 11.44 -15.10
CA GLY A 875 -27.41 10.28 -15.96
C GLY A 875 -27.50 8.91 -15.26
N GLY A 876 -27.79 8.84 -13.97
CA GLY A 876 -27.96 7.57 -13.25
C GLY A 876 -26.80 6.62 -13.42
N TYR A 877 -27.05 5.36 -13.73
CA TYR A 877 -25.99 4.35 -13.96
C TYR A 877 -25.16 4.57 -15.22
N ALA A 878 -25.61 5.40 -16.16
CA ALA A 878 -24.85 5.81 -17.32
C ALA A 878 -23.96 7.05 -17.07
N ALA A 879 -24.08 7.72 -15.91
CA ALA A 879 -23.30 8.89 -15.54
C ALA A 879 -21.79 8.67 -15.71
N THR A 880 -21.09 9.70 -16.23
CA THR A 880 -19.63 9.63 -16.45
C THR A 880 -18.85 9.96 -15.18
N LEU A 881 -17.58 9.59 -15.13
CA LEU A 881 -16.68 9.96 -14.07
C LEU A 881 -16.40 11.46 -14.07
N THR A 882 -16.46 12.07 -12.90
CA THR A 882 -15.95 13.42 -12.66
C THR A 882 -14.41 13.44 -12.80
N PRO A 883 -13.76 14.61 -12.88
CA PRO A 883 -12.30 14.71 -12.76
C PRO A 883 -11.78 14.04 -11.49
N LEU A 884 -12.45 14.25 -10.34
CA LEU A 884 -12.15 13.56 -9.09
C LEU A 884 -12.27 12.04 -9.24
N GLY A 885 -13.38 11.55 -9.81
CA GLY A 885 -13.59 10.11 -10.01
C GLY A 885 -12.51 9.44 -10.86
N ARG A 886 -11.96 10.14 -11.86
CA ARG A 886 -10.84 9.65 -12.66
C ARG A 886 -9.56 9.48 -11.82
N HIS A 887 -9.27 10.41 -10.92
CA HIS A 887 -8.13 10.27 -9.99
C HIS A 887 -8.36 9.14 -8.99
N LEU A 888 -9.57 9.04 -8.43
CA LEU A 888 -9.91 7.97 -7.47
C LEU A 888 -9.76 6.58 -8.11
N ALA A 889 -10.17 6.40 -9.36
CA ALA A 889 -10.05 5.13 -10.09
C ALA A 889 -8.58 4.69 -10.31
N GLN A 890 -7.63 5.62 -10.31
CA GLN A 890 -6.21 5.32 -10.47
C GLN A 890 -5.54 4.92 -9.16
N LEU A 891 -6.10 5.30 -8.02
CA LEU A 891 -5.52 5.01 -6.71
C LEU A 891 -5.88 3.58 -6.25
N PRO A 892 -4.91 2.80 -5.72
CA PRO A 892 -5.15 1.44 -5.23
C PRO A 892 -5.72 1.43 -3.80
N LEU A 893 -6.73 2.22 -3.55
CA LEU A 893 -7.33 2.47 -2.25
C LEU A 893 -8.84 2.34 -2.34
N GLU A 894 -9.50 2.17 -1.21
CA GLU A 894 -10.95 2.34 -1.13
C GLU A 894 -11.34 3.77 -1.51
N VAL A 895 -12.52 3.93 -2.11
CA VAL A 895 -12.96 5.22 -2.68
C VAL A 895 -12.90 6.37 -1.68
N ARG A 896 -13.28 6.11 -0.41
CA ARG A 896 -13.23 7.11 0.67
C ARG A 896 -11.81 7.47 1.06
N GLN A 897 -10.91 6.48 1.19
CA GLN A 897 -9.50 6.68 1.50
C GLN A 897 -8.78 7.40 0.36
N ALA A 898 -9.08 7.02 -0.88
CA ALA A 898 -8.56 7.70 -2.07
C ALA A 898 -8.98 9.17 -2.11
N LYS A 899 -10.27 9.48 -1.82
CA LYS A 899 -10.76 10.86 -1.73
C LYS A 899 -10.05 11.64 -0.62
N LEU A 900 -9.86 11.03 0.56
CA LEU A 900 -9.13 11.65 1.66
C LEU A 900 -7.71 12.04 1.24
N LEU A 901 -7.01 11.15 0.52
CA LEU A 901 -5.65 11.43 0.03
C LEU A 901 -5.64 12.53 -1.04
N VAL A 902 -6.60 12.56 -1.97
CA VAL A 902 -6.70 13.63 -2.97
C VAL A 902 -7.00 14.96 -2.31
N LEU A 903 -7.92 15.00 -1.35
CA LEU A 903 -8.23 16.23 -0.60
C LEU A 903 -7.03 16.70 0.21
N SER A 904 -6.20 15.82 0.75
CA SER A 904 -5.00 16.20 1.51
C SER A 904 -4.00 17.02 0.68
N CYS A 905 -3.97 16.82 -0.64
CA CYS A 905 -3.17 17.66 -1.54
C CYS A 905 -3.70 19.10 -1.56
N LEU A 906 -5.02 19.27 -1.54
CA LEU A 906 -5.64 20.59 -1.52
C LEU A 906 -5.44 21.31 -0.17
N PHE A 907 -5.47 20.55 0.92
CA PHE A 907 -5.27 21.11 2.28
C PHE A 907 -3.81 21.21 2.69
N GLY A 908 -2.85 20.85 1.85
CA GLY A 908 -1.41 20.91 2.16
C GLY A 908 -0.96 19.95 3.28
N CYS A 909 -1.73 18.89 3.58
CA CYS A 909 -1.46 17.91 4.63
C CYS A 909 -1.23 16.48 4.08
N VAL A 910 -0.54 16.35 2.95
CA VAL A 910 -0.34 15.07 2.26
C VAL A 910 0.40 14.06 3.12
N GLU A 911 1.49 14.46 3.76
CA GLU A 911 2.35 13.58 4.55
C GLU A 911 1.61 12.94 5.74
N PRO A 912 0.97 13.69 6.65
CA PRO A 912 0.19 13.08 7.73
C PRO A 912 -0.97 12.23 7.21
N MET A 913 -1.65 12.67 6.12
CA MET A 913 -2.74 11.90 5.52
C MET A 913 -2.24 10.62 4.84
N LEU A 914 -1.05 10.64 4.25
CA LEU A 914 -0.44 9.44 3.69
C LEU A 914 -0.18 8.39 4.79
N HIS A 915 0.31 8.82 5.95
CA HIS A 915 0.47 7.94 7.12
C HIS A 915 -0.87 7.37 7.59
N ILE A 916 -1.89 8.22 7.77
CA ILE A 916 -3.22 7.79 8.20
C ILE A 916 -3.84 6.81 7.18
N VAL A 917 -3.83 7.13 5.90
CA VAL A 917 -4.39 6.28 4.85
C VAL A 917 -3.61 4.98 4.73
N SER A 918 -2.29 5.01 4.90
CA SER A 918 -1.46 3.80 4.92
C SER A 918 -1.82 2.90 6.11
N LEU A 919 -2.00 3.47 7.30
CA LEU A 919 -2.44 2.75 8.49
C LEU A 919 -3.84 2.17 8.32
N LEU A 920 -4.78 2.92 7.77
CA LEU A 920 -6.14 2.45 7.48
C LEU A 920 -6.17 1.35 6.41
N SER A 921 -5.22 1.38 5.45
CA SER A 921 -5.10 0.39 4.39
C SER A 921 -4.33 -0.86 4.82
N CYS A 922 -3.51 -0.75 5.85
CA CYS A 922 -2.83 -1.87 6.49
C CYS A 922 -3.76 -2.48 7.53
N ARG A 923 -3.81 -3.80 7.59
CA ARG A 923 -4.51 -4.49 8.66
C ARG A 923 -3.80 -4.17 9.98
N SER A 924 -4.60 -3.75 10.96
CA SER A 924 -4.22 -3.19 12.27
C SER A 924 -2.84 -3.55 12.81
N ILE A 925 -1.97 -2.55 12.94
CA ILE A 925 -0.70 -2.63 13.67
C ILE A 925 -0.95 -2.69 15.19
N VAL A 926 -2.12 -2.23 15.66
CA VAL A 926 -2.47 -2.05 17.08
C VAL A 926 -3.07 -3.33 17.72
N ALA A 927 -3.45 -4.34 16.93
CA ALA A 927 -4.16 -5.54 17.44
C ALA A 927 -3.34 -6.46 18.37
N GLY A 928 -2.07 -6.16 18.63
CA GLY A 928 -1.20 -7.01 19.44
C GLY A 928 -1.08 -6.68 20.93
N SER A 929 -1.28 -5.42 21.33
CA SER A 929 -1.04 -4.97 22.72
C SER A 929 -2.32 -4.58 23.47
N ALA A 930 -3.26 -3.91 22.81
CA ALA A 930 -4.48 -3.42 23.47
C ALA A 930 -5.43 -4.54 23.93
N GLN A 931 -5.42 -5.69 23.24
CA GLN A 931 -6.27 -6.82 23.62
C GLN A 931 -5.77 -7.55 24.88
N ARG A 932 -4.45 -7.51 25.16
CA ARG A 932 -3.88 -8.11 26.39
C ARG A 932 -4.18 -7.32 27.64
N ASP A 933 -4.37 -6.00 27.51
CA ASP A 933 -4.66 -5.11 28.64
C ASP A 933 -6.15 -5.01 28.92
N ALA A 934 -7.01 -5.20 27.91
CA ALA A 934 -8.46 -5.29 28.09
C ALA A 934 -8.92 -6.62 28.74
N ASP A 935 -8.16 -7.72 28.52
CA ASP A 935 -8.45 -9.03 29.18
C ASP A 935 -7.88 -9.11 30.59
N LYS A 936 -7.10 -8.11 31.05
CA LYS A 936 -6.54 -8.02 32.40
C LYS A 936 -7.23 -6.99 33.30
N ALA A 937 -8.11 -6.16 32.73
CA ALA A 937 -9.00 -5.23 33.46
C ALA A 937 -10.43 -5.79 33.54
#